data_4d88aca62eefeefd6285c22ccf3a98f4
#
_entry.id   4d88aca62eefeefd6285c22ccf3a98f4
#
_cell.length_a   1.000
_cell.length_b   1.000
_cell.length_c   1.000
_cell.angle_alpha   90.00
_cell.angle_beta   90.00
_cell.angle_gamma   90.00
#
_symmetry.space_group_name_H-M   'P 1'
#
loop_
_entity.id
_entity.type
_entity.pdbx_description
1 polymer ?
#
loop_
_entity_poly.entity_id
_entity_poly.type
_entity_poly.pdbx_seq_one_letter_code
_entity_poly.pdbx_strand_id
1 'polypeptide(L)'
;MRVAPHPSTMWGLTMWLALAATCWLLAKPRLHEENAPLSMALHLAMVAPFVSLAGRFLVNDTSILHVAAFGGEDLPLKYRFAATWAAREGPLLMWLGWMALVAWLWRKPLPGEANGVAHDWRLRFMHLMSLTLLLIAFSLDPFKPTPAFFIGAGLNPLLQTDLMVIHPPLIFLTYALCLHLTAIALSAAYTNGTEELGPRMLHLARPGLLMATLGIGLGGLWAYLILDWGGYWAWDPVETGSFLPWLALVMIVHLRTRPGKIRPEVWIGGGLATGVLALFATTVTRAGGVWASSVHTFVTSDNSTPPTDVFGRLMVLRDDAAATEVMTYVAWMFMLIGCWLAVQRAASNARPLALNSAWPVAIPTVVTLLGCLVFTGSNGEGLSWAAVPDAVFIALLFVPLAAVPRGGKADENEQSTVWTYHQLTPLPLDAVVVAVMFAFTGDVWMATATAVLFVPLYRSNDTLAAWPWAAAGVMLGLALAWSQAMSIGVAAFLLLAFVLPWLLAPQDEDGASLKMTEKRSQQRLALWGSVIVVSLYLVLTWVLLLTSIDAVNFEAHELYGAPFLTAVAASLFIYTRRKDDPVQTLWLVGGAAAVSVLGFVYAPSAFGGDAATMVSDRMTRGHIVWISLPMLTLATAPVAREVVRQWTTNRTKNTVLRIPFGAHVVHLGLLLLLLGHLSTTVLVDRGDASHRLSLVKDEVIVHEGMGYEFTALVLESENLEVGDGFIGVQINVYTMDGSSVGDLIGTVTPGTLRFDSQGVPRSEVATLTRLTGDIVFIFDGSQAGALMSSSNGGGLESIELVRVTVYDLPHSHLVWAGWTMMMGGMALVALAGAKKATASPEHQGEFSFEEE
;
A
#
# COMPACT_ATOMS: atom_id res chain seq x y z
N MET A 1 -44.20 14.10 -35.45
CA MET A 1 -42.94 13.35 -35.62
C MET A 1 -42.41 12.95 -34.27
N ARG A 2 -42.47 11.67 -33.91
CA ARG A 2 -41.76 11.17 -32.72
C ARG A 2 -40.27 11.11 -33.09
N VAL A 3 -39.48 12.03 -32.56
CA VAL A 3 -38.02 11.95 -32.68
C VAL A 3 -37.61 10.63 -32.06
N ALA A 4 -37.03 9.74 -32.83
CA ALA A 4 -36.42 8.53 -32.29
C ALA A 4 -35.42 8.94 -31.20
N PRO A 5 -35.43 8.30 -30.03
CA PRO A 5 -34.48 8.65 -28.99
C PRO A 5 -33.07 8.47 -29.54
N HIS A 6 -32.19 9.44 -29.27
CA HIS A 6 -30.81 9.39 -29.67
C HIS A 6 -30.19 8.07 -29.17
N PRO A 7 -29.33 7.37 -29.93
CA PRO A 7 -28.77 6.10 -29.51
C PRO A 7 -28.14 6.11 -28.10
N SER A 8 -27.52 7.23 -27.70
CA SER A 8 -26.98 7.42 -26.36
C SER A 8 -28.03 7.31 -25.23
N THR A 9 -29.29 7.64 -25.48
CA THR A 9 -30.37 7.53 -24.48
C THR A 9 -30.76 6.07 -24.23
N MET A 10 -30.60 5.18 -25.22
CA MET A 10 -30.82 3.74 -25.02
C MET A 10 -29.78 3.09 -24.10
N TRP A 11 -28.54 3.52 -24.14
CA TRP A 11 -27.45 2.96 -23.31
C TRP A 11 -27.53 3.46 -21.86
N GLY A 12 -27.96 4.69 -21.64
CA GLY A 12 -28.31 5.22 -20.32
C GLY A 12 -29.39 4.43 -19.59
N LEU A 13 -30.20 3.62 -20.30
CA LEU A 13 -31.18 2.74 -19.69
C LEU A 13 -30.55 1.71 -18.74
N THR A 14 -29.34 1.21 -19.06
CA THR A 14 -28.63 0.24 -18.19
C THR A 14 -28.31 0.86 -16.84
N MET A 15 -28.03 2.16 -16.77
CA MET A 15 -27.81 2.90 -15.52
C MET A 15 -29.09 2.92 -14.66
N TRP A 16 -30.25 3.19 -15.27
CA TRP A 16 -31.55 3.18 -14.57
C TRP A 16 -31.95 1.77 -14.11
N LEU A 17 -31.64 0.75 -14.91
CA LEU A 17 -31.85 -0.65 -14.52
C LEU A 17 -30.96 -1.02 -13.33
N ALA A 18 -29.70 -0.61 -13.33
CA ALA A 18 -28.79 -0.80 -12.20
C ALA A 18 -29.29 -0.07 -10.94
N LEU A 19 -29.80 1.15 -11.09
CA LEU A 19 -30.40 1.92 -9.98
C LEU A 19 -31.60 1.19 -9.38
N ALA A 20 -32.56 0.78 -10.22
CA ALA A 20 -33.74 0.05 -9.78
C ALA A 20 -33.36 -1.28 -9.10
N ALA A 21 -32.42 -2.02 -9.68
CA ALA A 21 -31.90 -3.26 -9.10
C ALA A 21 -31.24 -3.05 -7.74
N THR A 22 -30.38 -2.05 -7.62
CA THR A 22 -29.69 -1.71 -6.36
C THR A 22 -30.69 -1.30 -5.27
N CYS A 23 -31.69 -0.46 -5.60
CA CYS A 23 -32.74 -0.06 -4.67
C CYS A 23 -33.59 -1.26 -4.25
N TRP A 24 -33.88 -2.18 -5.16
CA TRP A 24 -34.64 -3.39 -4.84
C TRP A 24 -33.87 -4.30 -3.88
N LEU A 25 -32.60 -4.56 -4.17
CA LEU A 25 -31.74 -5.38 -3.30
C LEU A 25 -31.50 -4.71 -1.95
N LEU A 26 -31.43 -3.39 -1.89
CA LEU A 26 -31.35 -2.64 -0.64
C LEU A 26 -32.64 -2.82 0.20
N ALA A 27 -33.80 -2.81 -0.43
CA ALA A 27 -35.09 -3.03 0.23
C ALA A 27 -35.28 -4.49 0.66
N LYS A 28 -34.86 -5.46 -0.19
CA LYS A 28 -34.98 -6.91 0.04
C LYS A 28 -33.61 -7.59 0.01
N PRO A 29 -32.78 -7.43 1.03
CA PRO A 29 -31.39 -7.93 1.02
C PRO A 29 -31.29 -9.45 0.91
N ARG A 30 -32.26 -10.20 1.47
CA ARG A 30 -32.31 -11.68 1.39
C ARG A 30 -33.13 -12.23 0.23
N LEU A 31 -33.38 -11.44 -0.82
CA LEU A 31 -34.15 -11.92 -1.98
C LEU A 31 -33.60 -13.23 -2.56
N HIS A 32 -32.29 -13.52 -2.42
CA HIS A 32 -31.70 -14.76 -2.86
C HIS A 32 -32.22 -16.02 -2.14
N GLU A 33 -32.77 -15.89 -0.93
CA GLU A 33 -33.42 -16.98 -0.19
C GLU A 33 -34.84 -17.24 -0.72
N GLU A 34 -35.56 -16.17 -1.12
CA GLU A 34 -36.92 -16.23 -1.65
C GLU A 34 -36.91 -16.60 -3.16
N ASN A 35 -36.05 -15.94 -3.93
CA ASN A 35 -35.97 -16.06 -5.39
C ASN A 35 -34.51 -15.84 -5.86
N ALA A 36 -33.70 -16.89 -5.85
CA ALA A 36 -32.31 -16.81 -6.25
C ALA A 36 -32.08 -16.39 -7.72
N PRO A 37 -32.91 -16.87 -8.71
CA PRO A 37 -32.77 -16.39 -10.10
C PRO A 37 -33.02 -14.89 -10.25
N LEU A 38 -34.07 -14.34 -9.60
CA LEU A 38 -34.35 -12.92 -9.64
C LEU A 38 -33.24 -12.10 -8.95
N SER A 39 -32.77 -12.56 -7.80
CA SER A 39 -31.65 -11.92 -7.11
C SER A 39 -30.39 -11.90 -8.00
N MET A 40 -30.08 -12.98 -8.68
CA MET A 40 -28.95 -13.04 -9.64
C MET A 40 -29.18 -12.07 -10.80
N ALA A 41 -30.39 -12.03 -11.38
CA ALA A 41 -30.69 -11.11 -12.47
C ALA A 41 -30.52 -9.63 -12.06
N LEU A 42 -30.92 -9.28 -10.82
CA LEU A 42 -30.71 -7.92 -10.30
C LEU A 42 -29.20 -7.59 -10.11
N HIS A 43 -28.39 -8.54 -9.60
CA HIS A 43 -26.95 -8.32 -9.52
C HIS A 43 -26.31 -8.19 -10.93
N LEU A 44 -26.76 -8.97 -11.91
CA LEU A 44 -26.34 -8.83 -13.31
C LEU A 44 -26.78 -7.47 -13.90
N ALA A 45 -27.96 -6.96 -13.52
CA ALA A 45 -28.39 -5.63 -13.93
C ALA A 45 -27.48 -4.52 -13.36
N MET A 46 -26.89 -4.70 -12.18
CA MET A 46 -25.88 -3.78 -11.62
C MET A 46 -24.55 -3.84 -12.42
N VAL A 47 -24.22 -4.96 -13.03
CA VAL A 47 -23.03 -5.13 -13.89
C VAL A 47 -23.27 -4.58 -15.30
N ALA A 48 -24.52 -4.52 -15.75
CA ALA A 48 -24.91 -4.19 -17.12
C ALA A 48 -24.35 -2.83 -17.63
N PRO A 49 -24.27 -1.73 -16.85
CA PRO A 49 -23.64 -0.50 -17.31
C PRO A 49 -22.20 -0.67 -17.76
N PHE A 50 -21.40 -1.38 -16.97
CA PHE A 50 -20.00 -1.67 -17.31
C PHE A 50 -19.90 -2.50 -18.59
N VAL A 51 -20.65 -3.60 -18.70
CA VAL A 51 -20.67 -4.46 -19.89
C VAL A 51 -21.15 -3.69 -21.13
N SER A 52 -22.14 -2.80 -20.96
CA SER A 52 -22.63 -1.94 -22.04
C SER A 52 -21.55 -0.99 -22.53
N LEU A 53 -20.84 -0.30 -21.63
CA LEU A 53 -19.76 0.60 -22.00
C LEU A 53 -18.60 -0.16 -22.66
N ALA A 54 -18.18 -1.29 -22.08
CA ALA A 54 -17.13 -2.14 -22.66
C ALA A 54 -17.50 -2.64 -24.06
N GLY A 55 -18.76 -3.04 -24.25
CA GLY A 55 -19.27 -3.41 -25.57
C GLY A 55 -19.17 -2.26 -26.60
N ARG A 56 -19.36 -1.00 -26.18
CA ARG A 56 -19.19 0.17 -27.06
C ARG A 56 -17.73 0.39 -27.43
N PHE A 57 -16.81 0.21 -26.51
CA PHE A 57 -15.38 0.24 -26.83
C PHE A 57 -14.97 -0.85 -27.81
N LEU A 58 -15.45 -2.07 -27.62
CA LEU A 58 -15.13 -3.20 -28.50
C LEU A 58 -15.57 -2.95 -29.96
N VAL A 59 -16.72 -2.32 -30.16
CA VAL A 59 -17.23 -1.97 -31.50
C VAL A 59 -16.82 -0.55 -31.96
N ASN A 60 -16.05 0.16 -31.16
CA ASN A 60 -15.58 1.51 -31.39
C ASN A 60 -16.74 2.50 -31.72
N ASP A 61 -17.80 2.49 -30.89
CA ASP A 61 -18.96 3.37 -31.06
C ASP A 61 -18.64 4.82 -30.64
N THR A 62 -18.06 5.58 -31.53
CA THR A 62 -17.64 6.97 -31.31
C THR A 62 -18.81 7.95 -31.12
N SER A 63 -20.07 7.51 -31.16
CA SER A 63 -21.22 8.36 -30.78
C SER A 63 -21.22 8.69 -29.27
N ILE A 64 -20.47 7.91 -28.47
CA ILE A 64 -20.27 8.12 -27.02
C ILE A 64 -18.95 8.83 -26.82
N LEU A 65 -18.96 9.97 -26.12
CA LEU A 65 -17.79 10.81 -25.89
C LEU A 65 -16.62 10.03 -25.30
N HIS A 66 -16.87 9.17 -24.34
CA HIS A 66 -15.83 8.36 -23.69
C HIS A 66 -15.12 7.44 -24.69
N VAL A 67 -15.88 6.77 -25.57
CA VAL A 67 -15.32 5.93 -26.65
C VAL A 67 -14.59 6.79 -27.68
N ALA A 68 -15.16 7.92 -28.09
CA ALA A 68 -14.51 8.83 -29.03
C ALA A 68 -13.18 9.39 -28.48
N ALA A 69 -13.09 9.62 -27.16
CA ALA A 69 -11.91 10.17 -26.53
C ALA A 69 -10.74 9.17 -26.41
N PHE A 70 -11.03 7.91 -26.08
CA PHE A 70 -10.02 6.90 -25.70
C PHE A 70 -10.05 5.64 -26.57
N GLY A 71 -11.00 5.50 -27.47
CA GLY A 71 -11.06 4.39 -28.44
C GLY A 71 -10.18 4.61 -29.65
N GLY A 72 -10.17 3.65 -30.57
CA GLY A 72 -9.48 3.75 -31.85
C GLY A 72 -9.76 2.52 -32.72
N GLU A 73 -9.89 2.68 -34.03
CA GLU A 73 -10.09 1.56 -34.95
C GLU A 73 -8.85 0.69 -35.09
N ASP A 74 -7.68 1.28 -34.94
CA ASP A 74 -6.38 0.59 -35.06
C ASP A 74 -5.96 -0.14 -33.77
N LEU A 75 -6.68 0.11 -32.64
CA LEU A 75 -6.37 -0.56 -31.40
C LEU A 75 -6.74 -2.06 -31.43
N PRO A 76 -5.85 -2.97 -31.00
CA PRO A 76 -6.17 -4.37 -30.76
C PRO A 76 -7.39 -4.54 -29.83
N LEU A 77 -8.22 -5.56 -30.07
CA LEU A 77 -9.47 -5.77 -29.29
C LEU A 77 -9.24 -5.78 -27.78
N LYS A 78 -8.13 -6.37 -27.31
CA LYS A 78 -7.78 -6.41 -25.88
C LYS A 78 -7.59 -5.01 -25.30
N TYR A 79 -6.98 -4.08 -26.06
CA TYR A 79 -6.76 -2.70 -25.65
C TYR A 79 -8.00 -1.84 -25.83
N ARG A 80 -8.87 -2.13 -26.82
CA ARG A 80 -10.22 -1.52 -26.87
C ARG A 80 -11.01 -1.88 -25.61
N PHE A 81 -10.96 -3.14 -25.18
CA PHE A 81 -11.60 -3.56 -23.94
C PHE A 81 -11.00 -2.81 -22.74
N ALA A 82 -9.67 -2.74 -22.64
CA ALA A 82 -8.97 -2.05 -21.56
C ALA A 82 -9.21 -0.53 -21.55
N ALA A 83 -9.43 0.10 -22.70
CA ALA A 83 -9.78 1.52 -22.81
C ALA A 83 -11.08 1.88 -22.06
N THR A 84 -11.94 0.92 -21.77
CA THR A 84 -13.13 1.13 -20.94
C THR A 84 -12.79 1.77 -19.60
N TRP A 85 -11.62 1.50 -19.01
CA TRP A 85 -11.19 2.06 -17.73
C TRP A 85 -10.01 3.03 -17.83
N ALA A 86 -9.79 3.61 -19.02
CA ALA A 86 -8.75 4.61 -19.23
C ALA A 86 -9.05 5.98 -18.61
N ALA A 87 -10.32 6.26 -18.26
CA ALA A 87 -10.75 7.51 -17.64
C ALA A 87 -11.44 7.29 -16.29
N ARG A 88 -12.38 8.16 -15.89
CA ARG A 88 -13.03 8.13 -14.57
C ARG A 88 -14.28 7.25 -14.53
N GLU A 89 -15.09 7.29 -15.59
CA GLU A 89 -16.41 6.67 -15.66
C GLU A 89 -16.33 5.15 -15.65
N GLY A 90 -15.47 4.58 -16.46
CA GLY A 90 -15.30 3.15 -16.62
C GLY A 90 -14.86 2.43 -15.34
N PRO A 91 -13.82 2.90 -14.63
CA PRO A 91 -13.41 2.35 -13.35
C PRO A 91 -14.51 2.33 -12.30
N LEU A 92 -15.37 3.37 -12.22
CA LEU A 92 -16.50 3.40 -11.31
C LEU A 92 -17.54 2.33 -11.65
N LEU A 93 -17.86 2.16 -12.94
CA LEU A 93 -18.76 1.11 -13.39
C LEU A 93 -18.17 -0.29 -13.16
N MET A 94 -16.87 -0.45 -13.36
CA MET A 94 -16.15 -1.69 -13.05
C MET A 94 -16.19 -1.98 -11.55
N TRP A 95 -15.97 -1.00 -10.70
CA TRP A 95 -16.05 -1.14 -9.25
C TRP A 95 -17.47 -1.52 -8.80
N LEU A 96 -18.48 -0.86 -9.35
CA LEU A 96 -19.88 -1.25 -9.14
C LEU A 96 -20.14 -2.71 -9.55
N GLY A 97 -19.61 -3.13 -10.68
CA GLY A 97 -19.69 -4.52 -11.15
C GLY A 97 -19.03 -5.51 -10.17
N TRP A 98 -17.85 -5.18 -9.65
CA TRP A 98 -17.18 -5.97 -8.61
C TRP A 98 -17.95 -5.99 -7.30
N MET A 99 -18.53 -4.87 -6.88
CA MET A 99 -19.41 -4.80 -5.70
C MET A 99 -20.62 -5.74 -5.86
N ALA A 100 -21.26 -5.74 -7.01
CA ALA A 100 -22.39 -6.64 -7.30
C ALA A 100 -21.96 -8.12 -7.27
N LEU A 101 -20.82 -8.46 -7.90
CA LEU A 101 -20.29 -9.82 -7.90
C LEU A 101 -19.91 -10.28 -6.50
N VAL A 102 -19.20 -9.46 -5.73
CA VAL A 102 -18.81 -9.76 -4.35
C VAL A 102 -20.04 -9.92 -3.47
N ALA A 103 -21.07 -9.04 -3.59
CA ALA A 103 -22.31 -9.18 -2.87
C ALA A 103 -23.03 -10.50 -3.20
N TRP A 104 -23.04 -10.91 -4.48
CA TRP A 104 -23.62 -12.18 -4.90
C TRP A 104 -22.84 -13.41 -4.40
N LEU A 105 -21.50 -13.40 -4.48
CA LEU A 105 -20.65 -14.51 -4.03
C LEU A 105 -20.79 -14.75 -2.53
N TRP A 106 -20.83 -13.71 -1.74
CA TRP A 106 -20.99 -13.77 -0.27
C TRP A 106 -22.41 -13.43 0.20
N ARG A 107 -23.44 -13.72 -0.63
CA ARG A 107 -24.85 -13.48 -0.28
C ARG A 107 -25.36 -14.32 0.88
N LYS A 108 -24.77 -15.49 1.13
CA LYS A 108 -25.17 -16.37 2.23
C LYS A 108 -24.68 -15.84 3.58
N PRO A 109 -25.31 -16.23 4.70
CA PRO A 109 -24.83 -15.85 6.02
C PRO A 109 -23.38 -16.27 6.24
N LEU A 110 -22.60 -15.38 6.83
CA LEU A 110 -21.24 -15.62 7.29
C LEU A 110 -21.25 -16.21 8.71
N PRO A 111 -20.13 -16.75 9.22
CA PRO A 111 -20.04 -17.22 10.60
C PRO A 111 -20.57 -16.19 11.61
N GLY A 112 -21.39 -16.62 12.59
CA GLY A 112 -21.99 -15.75 13.58
C GLY A 112 -23.13 -14.83 13.09
N GLU A 113 -23.59 -14.94 11.84
CA GLU A 113 -24.75 -14.20 11.32
C GLU A 113 -26.09 -14.96 11.43
N ALA A 114 -26.14 -16.04 12.22
CA ALA A 114 -27.30 -16.93 12.26
C ALA A 114 -28.63 -16.25 12.66
N ASN A 115 -28.57 -15.12 13.39
CA ASN A 115 -29.77 -14.39 13.82
C ASN A 115 -30.43 -13.56 12.70
N GLY A 116 -29.89 -13.57 11.49
CA GLY A 116 -30.45 -12.93 10.31
C GLY A 116 -30.32 -11.40 10.24
N VAL A 117 -30.37 -10.69 11.36
CA VAL A 117 -30.35 -9.22 11.40
C VAL A 117 -28.98 -8.67 10.96
N ALA A 118 -27.89 -9.24 11.46
CA ALA A 118 -26.55 -8.83 11.05
C ALA A 118 -26.30 -9.14 9.56
N HIS A 119 -26.77 -10.28 9.09
CA HIS A 119 -26.73 -10.65 7.68
C HIS A 119 -27.48 -9.65 6.78
N ASP A 120 -28.71 -9.28 7.15
CA ASP A 120 -29.50 -8.28 6.42
C ASP A 120 -28.78 -6.94 6.30
N TRP A 121 -28.23 -6.45 7.41
CA TRP A 121 -27.57 -5.15 7.43
C TRP A 121 -26.24 -5.18 6.70
N ARG A 122 -25.50 -6.30 6.71
CA ARG A 122 -24.31 -6.45 5.89
C ARG A 122 -24.62 -6.30 4.40
N LEU A 123 -25.65 -6.99 3.91
CA LEU A 123 -26.07 -6.88 2.52
C LEU A 123 -26.61 -5.48 2.19
N ARG A 124 -27.38 -4.86 3.11
CA ARG A 124 -27.86 -3.48 2.93
C ARG A 124 -26.69 -2.49 2.82
N PHE A 125 -25.68 -2.60 3.67
CA PHE A 125 -24.52 -1.73 3.59
C PHE A 125 -23.75 -1.92 2.28
N MET A 126 -23.61 -3.16 1.78
CA MET A 126 -23.03 -3.43 0.47
C MET A 126 -23.82 -2.71 -0.65
N HIS A 127 -25.15 -2.84 -0.65
CA HIS A 127 -25.97 -2.20 -1.68
C HIS A 127 -26.04 -0.69 -1.52
N LEU A 128 -25.96 -0.15 -0.31
CA LEU A 128 -25.87 1.29 -0.06
C LEU A 128 -24.57 1.88 -0.63
N MET A 129 -23.44 1.20 -0.42
CA MET A 129 -22.17 1.61 -1.02
C MET A 129 -22.22 1.50 -2.55
N SER A 130 -22.82 0.44 -3.09
CA SER A 130 -23.06 0.31 -4.53
C SER A 130 -23.94 1.44 -5.08
N LEU A 131 -24.98 1.82 -4.34
CA LEU A 131 -25.84 2.95 -4.71
C LEU A 131 -25.06 4.26 -4.79
N THR A 132 -24.16 4.49 -3.82
CA THR A 132 -23.34 5.71 -3.82
C THR A 132 -22.40 5.74 -5.04
N LEU A 133 -21.72 4.63 -5.36
CA LEU A 133 -20.88 4.54 -6.56
C LEU A 133 -21.69 4.79 -7.84
N LEU A 134 -22.90 4.24 -7.90
CA LEU A 134 -23.80 4.45 -9.04
C LEU A 134 -24.24 5.89 -9.17
N LEU A 135 -24.54 6.58 -8.06
CA LEU A 135 -24.91 8.00 -8.08
C LEU A 135 -23.74 8.89 -8.53
N ILE A 136 -22.51 8.57 -8.13
CA ILE A 136 -21.29 9.23 -8.66
C ILE A 136 -21.20 8.98 -10.18
N ALA A 137 -21.40 7.74 -10.63
CA ALA A 137 -21.37 7.40 -12.05
C ALA A 137 -22.43 8.16 -12.85
N PHE A 138 -23.63 8.37 -12.28
CA PHE A 138 -24.65 9.24 -12.91
C PHE A 138 -24.18 10.67 -13.06
N SER A 139 -23.44 11.23 -12.11
CA SER A 139 -22.93 12.60 -12.19
C SER A 139 -21.86 12.77 -13.26
N LEU A 140 -21.12 11.70 -13.59
CA LEU A 140 -20.09 11.70 -14.62
C LEU A 140 -20.64 11.43 -16.03
N ASP A 141 -21.85 10.86 -16.14
CA ASP A 141 -22.54 10.50 -17.39
C ASP A 141 -21.67 9.69 -18.37
N PRO A 142 -21.41 8.39 -18.08
CA PRO A 142 -20.52 7.53 -18.89
C PRO A 142 -21.01 7.31 -20.33
N PHE A 143 -22.27 7.65 -20.63
CA PHE A 143 -22.87 7.51 -21.96
C PHE A 143 -23.14 8.85 -22.63
N LYS A 144 -22.46 9.92 -22.20
CA LYS A 144 -22.59 11.25 -22.76
C LYS A 144 -22.33 11.23 -24.27
N PRO A 145 -23.18 11.89 -25.08
CA PRO A 145 -22.98 11.94 -26.52
C PRO A 145 -21.75 12.76 -26.89
N THR A 146 -21.07 12.32 -27.95
CA THR A 146 -19.92 13.03 -28.50
C THR A 146 -20.34 14.38 -29.10
N PRO A 147 -19.71 15.50 -28.70
CA PRO A 147 -19.91 16.80 -29.34
C PRO A 147 -19.52 16.77 -30.82
N ALA A 148 -20.19 17.64 -31.63
CA ALA A 148 -19.80 17.79 -33.02
C ALA A 148 -18.34 18.27 -33.14
N PHE A 149 -17.62 17.71 -34.09
CA PHE A 149 -16.21 18.03 -34.36
C PHE A 149 -15.23 17.69 -33.24
N PHE A 150 -15.61 16.82 -32.31
CA PHE A 150 -14.71 16.31 -31.28
C PHE A 150 -13.68 15.37 -31.91
N ILE A 151 -12.41 15.61 -31.62
CA ILE A 151 -11.27 14.76 -32.00
C ILE A 151 -10.70 14.17 -30.69
N GLY A 152 -10.76 12.86 -30.50
CA GLY A 152 -10.16 12.18 -29.38
C GLY A 152 -8.67 11.96 -29.56
N ALA A 153 -7.95 11.86 -28.45
CA ALA A 153 -6.52 11.54 -28.45
C ALA A 153 -6.24 10.03 -28.56
N GLY A 154 -7.27 9.20 -28.38
CA GLY A 154 -7.11 7.74 -28.27
C GLY A 154 -6.56 7.26 -26.92
N LEU A 155 -6.29 5.96 -26.82
CA LEU A 155 -5.73 5.38 -25.59
C LEU A 155 -4.27 5.79 -25.43
N ASN A 156 -3.92 6.36 -24.28
CA ASN A 156 -2.54 6.74 -23.98
C ASN A 156 -1.58 5.58 -24.25
N PRO A 157 -0.45 5.79 -24.94
CA PRO A 157 0.53 4.78 -25.25
C PRO A 157 1.00 3.93 -24.08
N LEU A 158 1.21 4.53 -22.90
CA LEU A 158 1.59 3.84 -21.67
C LEU A 158 0.56 2.81 -21.19
N LEU A 159 -0.71 2.95 -21.63
CA LEU A 159 -1.82 2.06 -21.29
C LEU A 159 -2.02 0.93 -22.32
N GLN A 160 -1.32 0.97 -23.46
CA GLN A 160 -1.41 -0.06 -24.51
C GLN A 160 -0.52 -1.27 -24.18
N THR A 161 -0.80 -1.94 -23.08
CA THR A 161 -0.06 -3.09 -22.56
C THR A 161 -1.01 -4.15 -21.99
N ASP A 162 -0.61 -5.42 -22.02
CA ASP A 162 -1.40 -6.52 -21.45
C ASP A 162 -1.65 -6.36 -19.94
N LEU A 163 -0.74 -5.68 -19.24
CA LEU A 163 -0.89 -5.39 -17.82
C LEU A 163 -2.05 -4.43 -17.54
N MET A 164 -2.35 -3.51 -18.46
CA MET A 164 -3.54 -2.67 -18.39
C MET A 164 -4.83 -3.48 -18.42
N VAL A 165 -4.84 -4.65 -19.08
CA VAL A 165 -6.03 -5.52 -19.13
C VAL A 165 -6.30 -6.19 -17.79
N ILE A 166 -5.27 -6.51 -17.01
CA ILE A 166 -5.37 -7.38 -15.82
C ILE A 166 -5.23 -6.61 -14.51
N HIS A 167 -4.25 -5.71 -14.41
CA HIS A 167 -3.90 -5.04 -13.13
C HIS A 167 -5.03 -4.17 -12.55
N PRO A 168 -5.62 -3.18 -13.27
CA PRO A 168 -6.63 -2.31 -12.69
C PRO A 168 -7.90 -3.07 -12.25
N PRO A 169 -8.43 -4.06 -12.98
CA PRO A 169 -9.55 -4.88 -12.51
C PRO A 169 -9.30 -5.57 -11.17
N LEU A 170 -8.07 -6.06 -10.91
CA LEU A 170 -7.72 -6.70 -9.65
C LEU A 170 -7.65 -5.71 -8.49
N ILE A 171 -7.17 -4.51 -8.72
CA ILE A 171 -7.16 -3.44 -7.72
C ILE A 171 -8.60 -3.06 -7.32
N PHE A 172 -9.50 -2.87 -8.29
CA PHE A 172 -10.90 -2.57 -7.98
C PHE A 172 -11.65 -3.75 -7.33
N LEU A 173 -11.30 -4.99 -7.67
CA LEU A 173 -11.80 -6.16 -6.93
C LEU A 173 -11.33 -6.13 -5.47
N THR A 174 -10.07 -5.78 -5.23
CA THR A 174 -9.52 -5.60 -3.87
C THR A 174 -10.31 -4.55 -3.11
N TYR A 175 -10.60 -3.39 -3.71
CA TYR A 175 -11.38 -2.33 -3.08
C TYR A 175 -12.82 -2.77 -2.80
N ALA A 176 -13.43 -3.56 -3.68
CA ALA A 176 -14.75 -4.14 -3.42
C ALA A 176 -14.74 -5.10 -2.22
N LEU A 177 -13.69 -5.90 -2.04
CA LEU A 177 -13.52 -6.77 -0.87
C LEU A 177 -13.27 -5.96 0.41
N CYS A 178 -12.50 -4.86 0.34
CA CYS A 178 -12.31 -3.92 1.45
C CYS A 178 -13.64 -3.28 1.88
N LEU A 179 -14.45 -2.82 0.93
CA LEU A 179 -15.79 -2.28 1.24
C LEU A 179 -16.73 -3.35 1.81
N HIS A 180 -16.58 -4.61 1.41
CA HIS A 180 -17.36 -5.69 2.03
C HIS A 180 -16.93 -5.94 3.50
N LEU A 181 -15.63 -5.87 3.80
CA LEU A 181 -15.17 -5.89 5.21
C LEU A 181 -15.74 -4.71 5.99
N THR A 182 -15.82 -3.55 5.38
CA THR A 182 -16.49 -2.37 5.97
C THR A 182 -17.96 -2.63 6.22
N ALA A 183 -18.67 -3.28 5.29
CA ALA A 183 -20.08 -3.65 5.47
C ALA A 183 -20.28 -4.63 6.65
N ILE A 184 -19.35 -5.59 6.84
CA ILE A 184 -19.35 -6.47 8.02
C ILE A 184 -19.19 -5.65 9.30
N ALA A 185 -18.22 -4.72 9.32
CA ALA A 185 -17.95 -3.86 10.47
C ALA A 185 -19.14 -2.96 10.82
N LEU A 186 -19.72 -2.30 9.81
CA LEU A 186 -20.92 -1.46 9.99
C LEU A 186 -22.13 -2.29 10.48
N SER A 187 -22.33 -3.48 9.92
CA SER A 187 -23.39 -4.39 10.36
C SER A 187 -23.19 -4.80 11.82
N ALA A 188 -21.99 -5.21 12.20
CA ALA A 188 -21.69 -5.60 13.58
C ALA A 188 -21.89 -4.42 14.55
N ALA A 189 -21.46 -3.22 14.17
CA ALA A 189 -21.63 -2.02 14.97
C ALA A 189 -23.12 -1.64 15.13
N TYR A 190 -23.87 -1.69 14.03
CA TYR A 190 -25.28 -1.28 14.01
C TYR A 190 -26.20 -2.25 14.76
N THR A 191 -25.94 -3.57 14.63
CA THR A 191 -26.83 -4.60 15.20
C THR A 191 -26.32 -5.15 16.52
N ASN A 192 -25.16 -4.71 17.01
CA ASN A 192 -24.43 -5.32 18.12
C ASN A 192 -24.15 -6.83 17.90
N GLY A 193 -24.10 -7.24 16.62
CA GLY A 193 -23.89 -8.62 16.17
C GLY A 193 -22.40 -8.97 16.14
N THR A 194 -21.78 -9.11 17.32
CA THR A 194 -20.34 -9.27 17.48
C THR A 194 -19.86 -10.73 17.57
N GLU A 195 -20.78 -11.68 17.54
CA GLU A 195 -20.45 -13.12 17.58
C GLU A 195 -19.59 -13.54 16.37
N GLU A 196 -18.55 -14.29 16.62
CA GLU A 196 -17.61 -14.80 15.61
C GLU A 196 -17.11 -13.73 14.62
N LEU A 197 -17.01 -12.48 15.06
CA LEU A 197 -16.63 -11.36 14.19
C LEU A 197 -15.22 -11.57 13.60
N GLY A 198 -14.28 -12.11 14.35
CA GLY A 198 -12.93 -12.44 13.87
C GLY A 198 -12.95 -13.46 12.72
N PRO A 199 -13.54 -14.65 12.86
CA PRO A 199 -13.75 -15.61 11.77
C PRO A 199 -14.45 -15.00 10.56
N ARG A 200 -15.47 -14.17 10.77
CA ARG A 200 -16.23 -13.49 9.73
C ARG A 200 -15.35 -12.52 8.92
N MET A 201 -14.56 -11.68 9.61
CA MET A 201 -13.61 -10.77 8.98
C MET A 201 -12.55 -11.53 8.18
N LEU A 202 -11.94 -12.58 8.79
CA LEU A 202 -10.89 -13.37 8.15
C LEU A 202 -11.37 -14.12 6.91
N HIS A 203 -12.66 -14.43 6.82
CA HIS A 203 -13.24 -15.09 5.65
C HIS A 203 -13.08 -14.26 4.36
N LEU A 204 -13.14 -12.93 4.47
CA LEU A 204 -12.96 -12.01 3.36
C LEU A 204 -11.56 -11.39 3.30
N ALA A 205 -10.94 -11.13 4.45
CA ALA A 205 -9.61 -10.51 4.49
C ALA A 205 -8.54 -11.35 3.80
N ARG A 206 -8.62 -12.69 3.89
CA ARG A 206 -7.65 -13.59 3.24
C ARG A 206 -7.72 -13.54 1.71
N PRO A 207 -8.87 -13.75 1.05
CA PRO A 207 -8.95 -13.56 -0.39
C PRO A 207 -8.70 -12.10 -0.80
N GLY A 208 -9.10 -11.12 0.01
CA GLY A 208 -8.79 -9.71 -0.21
C GLY A 208 -7.28 -9.45 -0.25
N LEU A 209 -6.54 -10.00 0.71
CA LEU A 209 -5.07 -9.88 0.76
C LEU A 209 -4.39 -10.56 -0.44
N LEU A 210 -4.89 -11.72 -0.88
CA LEU A 210 -4.40 -12.38 -2.09
C LEU A 210 -4.60 -11.50 -3.32
N MET A 211 -5.80 -10.95 -3.52
CA MET A 211 -6.09 -10.08 -4.68
C MET A 211 -5.28 -8.79 -4.64
N ALA A 212 -5.13 -8.19 -3.46
CA ALA A 212 -4.29 -7.01 -3.26
C ALA A 212 -2.83 -7.29 -3.61
N THR A 213 -2.26 -8.41 -3.13
CA THR A 213 -0.87 -8.79 -3.44
C THR A 213 -0.67 -9.06 -4.92
N LEU A 214 -1.63 -9.72 -5.57
CA LEU A 214 -1.60 -9.97 -7.01
C LEU A 214 -1.68 -8.65 -7.78
N GLY A 215 -2.65 -7.79 -7.43
CA GLY A 215 -2.85 -6.51 -8.10
C GLY A 215 -1.61 -5.59 -7.97
N ILE A 216 -1.12 -5.38 -6.76
CA ILE A 216 0.06 -4.52 -6.52
C ILE A 216 1.30 -5.08 -7.23
N GLY A 217 1.55 -6.39 -7.16
CA GLY A 217 2.70 -6.98 -7.82
C GLY A 217 2.66 -6.89 -9.34
N LEU A 218 1.47 -6.98 -9.96
CA LEU A 218 1.31 -6.74 -11.40
C LEU A 218 1.51 -5.26 -11.76
N GLY A 219 1.16 -4.33 -10.87
CA GLY A 219 1.49 -2.91 -11.01
C GLY A 219 3.00 -2.68 -10.98
N GLY A 220 3.70 -3.34 -10.04
CA GLY A 220 5.17 -3.31 -9.98
C GLY A 220 5.83 -3.93 -11.23
N LEU A 221 5.25 -5.01 -11.76
CA LEU A 221 5.71 -5.58 -13.03
C LEU A 221 5.49 -4.62 -14.21
N TRP A 222 4.37 -3.87 -14.21
CA TRP A 222 4.13 -2.83 -15.21
C TRP A 222 5.19 -1.73 -15.13
N ALA A 223 5.45 -1.21 -13.94
CA ALA A 223 6.51 -0.21 -13.73
C ALA A 223 7.86 -0.72 -14.24
N TYR A 224 8.19 -1.98 -13.96
CA TYR A 224 9.45 -2.60 -14.35
C TYR A 224 9.65 -2.75 -15.86
N LEU A 225 8.57 -3.03 -16.61
CA LEU A 225 8.64 -3.32 -18.05
C LEU A 225 8.39 -2.11 -18.94
N ILE A 226 7.60 -1.14 -18.48
CA ILE A 226 7.06 -0.06 -19.35
C ILE A 226 7.51 1.32 -18.91
N LEU A 227 7.72 1.55 -17.60
CA LEU A 227 8.06 2.87 -17.10
C LEU A 227 9.57 3.05 -17.02
N ASP A 228 10.02 4.28 -17.30
CA ASP A 228 11.45 4.66 -17.28
C ASP A 228 11.99 4.83 -15.85
N TRP A 229 11.45 4.11 -14.89
CA TRP A 229 11.83 4.24 -13.49
C TRP A 229 13.07 3.43 -13.11
N GLY A 230 13.49 2.50 -13.96
CA GLY A 230 14.64 1.62 -13.68
C GLY A 230 14.38 0.62 -12.54
N GLY A 231 13.13 0.32 -12.22
CA GLY A 231 12.77 -0.61 -11.15
C GLY A 231 11.27 -0.86 -11.04
N TYR A 232 10.90 -1.77 -10.14
CA TYR A 232 9.53 -2.25 -10.00
C TYR A 232 8.69 -1.42 -9.01
N TRP A 233 9.27 -0.52 -8.25
CA TRP A 233 8.60 0.26 -7.21
C TRP A 233 9.24 1.64 -7.07
N ALA A 234 8.44 2.67 -7.08
CA ALA A 234 8.89 4.06 -7.04
C ALA A 234 8.22 4.91 -5.96
N TRP A 235 7.41 4.30 -5.08
CA TRP A 235 6.60 5.03 -4.11
C TRP A 235 5.72 6.12 -4.75
N ASP A 236 5.34 5.94 -6.02
CA ASP A 236 4.36 6.80 -6.68
C ASP A 236 3.13 6.99 -5.78
N PRO A 237 2.49 8.16 -5.74
CA PRO A 237 1.33 8.40 -4.88
C PRO A 237 0.22 7.36 -5.05
N VAL A 238 0.00 6.86 -6.26
CA VAL A 238 -1.04 5.85 -6.52
C VAL A 238 -0.59 4.45 -6.10
N GLU A 239 0.69 4.10 -6.32
CA GLU A 239 1.29 2.88 -5.77
C GLU A 239 1.18 2.86 -4.25
N THR A 240 1.65 3.93 -3.61
CA THR A 240 1.63 4.10 -2.15
C THR A 240 0.19 4.09 -1.63
N GLY A 241 -0.73 4.78 -2.31
CA GLY A 241 -2.15 4.80 -1.97
C GLY A 241 -2.78 3.41 -2.01
N SER A 242 -2.49 2.60 -3.04
CA SER A 242 -3.01 1.24 -3.18
C SER A 242 -2.36 0.25 -2.19
N PHE A 243 -1.16 0.53 -1.71
CA PHE A 243 -0.47 -0.24 -0.69
C PHE A 243 -1.11 -0.11 0.70
N LEU A 244 -1.75 1.01 1.03
CA LEU A 244 -2.40 1.23 2.32
C LEU A 244 -3.54 0.23 2.62
N PRO A 245 -4.49 -0.05 1.73
CA PRO A 245 -5.48 -1.11 1.92
C PRO A 245 -4.85 -2.49 2.10
N TRP A 246 -3.75 -2.79 1.41
CA TRP A 246 -2.98 -4.02 1.60
C TRP A 246 -2.45 -4.13 3.03
N LEU A 247 -1.83 -3.08 3.57
CA LEU A 247 -1.37 -3.03 4.97
C LEU A 247 -2.52 -3.23 5.97
N ALA A 248 -3.69 -2.63 5.71
CA ALA A 248 -4.87 -2.83 6.55
C ALA A 248 -5.36 -4.28 6.53
N LEU A 249 -5.34 -4.93 5.38
CA LEU A 249 -5.66 -6.36 5.26
C LEU A 249 -4.64 -7.24 5.98
N VAL A 250 -3.33 -6.92 5.88
CA VAL A 250 -2.28 -7.58 6.66
C VAL A 250 -2.53 -7.42 8.16
N MET A 251 -2.87 -6.22 8.61
CA MET A 251 -3.23 -5.96 10.02
C MET A 251 -4.40 -6.85 10.47
N ILE A 252 -5.49 -6.91 9.71
CA ILE A 252 -6.68 -7.73 10.04
C ILE A 252 -6.29 -9.22 10.16
N VAL A 253 -5.52 -9.74 9.21
CA VAL A 253 -5.10 -11.15 9.24
C VAL A 253 -4.24 -11.45 10.47
N HIS A 254 -3.40 -10.49 10.90
CA HIS A 254 -2.54 -10.62 12.07
C HIS A 254 -3.24 -10.32 13.41
N LEU A 255 -4.42 -9.67 13.42
CA LEU A 255 -5.19 -9.49 14.66
C LEU A 255 -5.43 -10.84 15.37
N ARG A 256 -5.65 -11.92 14.60
CA ARG A 256 -5.85 -13.26 15.17
C ARG A 256 -4.65 -13.77 15.94
N THR A 257 -3.44 -13.35 15.61
CA THR A 257 -2.21 -13.83 16.30
C THR A 257 -1.99 -13.13 17.63
N ARG A 258 -2.80 -12.12 17.95
CA ARG A 258 -2.70 -11.40 19.21
C ARG A 258 -3.03 -12.31 20.39
N PRO A 259 -2.22 -12.31 21.47
CA PRO A 259 -2.52 -13.02 22.69
C PRO A 259 -3.80 -12.50 23.36
N GLY A 260 -4.62 -13.41 23.89
CA GLY A 260 -5.85 -13.08 24.56
C GLY A 260 -7.04 -12.82 23.64
N LYS A 261 -8.23 -12.67 24.20
CA LYS A 261 -9.47 -12.42 23.47
C LYS A 261 -9.47 -11.00 22.86
N ILE A 262 -9.66 -10.91 21.56
CA ILE A 262 -9.74 -9.62 20.87
C ILE A 262 -11.15 -9.07 21.03
N ARG A 263 -11.25 -7.83 21.50
CA ARG A 263 -12.54 -7.15 21.65
C ARG A 263 -13.16 -6.83 20.28
N PRO A 264 -14.50 -6.90 20.18
CA PRO A 264 -15.21 -6.63 18.92
C PRO A 264 -14.86 -5.30 18.27
N GLU A 265 -14.63 -4.26 19.09
CA GLU A 265 -14.32 -2.90 18.61
C GLU A 265 -13.04 -2.85 17.78
N VAL A 266 -12.07 -3.72 18.08
CA VAL A 266 -10.82 -3.80 17.33
C VAL A 266 -11.06 -4.39 15.94
N TRP A 267 -11.89 -5.43 15.84
CA TRP A 267 -12.30 -6.00 14.57
C TRP A 267 -13.13 -5.01 13.74
N ILE A 268 -14.07 -4.31 14.38
CA ILE A 268 -14.87 -3.27 13.73
C ILE A 268 -13.95 -2.17 13.19
N GLY A 269 -13.01 -1.69 14.04
CA GLY A 269 -12.03 -0.67 13.63
C GLY A 269 -11.20 -1.11 12.43
N GLY A 270 -10.71 -2.35 12.40
CA GLY A 270 -9.97 -2.91 11.27
C GLY A 270 -10.81 -2.93 9.98
N GLY A 271 -12.06 -3.38 10.06
CA GLY A 271 -12.95 -3.41 8.91
C GLY A 271 -13.34 -2.02 8.40
N LEU A 272 -13.52 -1.03 9.29
CA LEU A 272 -13.75 0.36 8.88
C LEU A 272 -12.49 0.96 8.24
N ALA A 273 -11.31 0.66 8.77
CA ALA A 273 -10.04 1.15 8.24
C ALA A 273 -9.79 0.66 6.81
N THR A 274 -10.15 -0.58 6.47
CA THR A 274 -10.01 -1.06 5.07
C THR A 274 -10.84 -0.23 4.10
N GLY A 275 -12.06 0.16 4.47
CA GLY A 275 -12.90 1.03 3.65
C GLY A 275 -12.36 2.45 3.53
N VAL A 276 -11.95 3.04 4.64
CA VAL A 276 -11.32 4.37 4.64
C VAL A 276 -10.12 4.40 3.71
N LEU A 277 -9.24 3.39 3.79
CA LEU A 277 -8.02 3.37 3.00
C LEU A 277 -8.25 3.02 1.53
N ALA A 278 -9.24 2.19 1.20
CA ALA A 278 -9.64 1.95 -0.19
C ALA A 278 -10.23 3.21 -0.85
N LEU A 279 -11.06 3.96 -0.11
CA LEU A 279 -11.60 5.25 -0.57
C LEU A 279 -10.47 6.28 -0.70
N PHE A 280 -9.53 6.31 0.25
CA PHE A 280 -8.38 7.20 0.20
C PHE A 280 -7.48 6.90 -1.02
N ALA A 281 -7.14 5.63 -1.27
CA ALA A 281 -6.38 5.22 -2.44
C ALA A 281 -7.03 5.69 -3.75
N THR A 282 -8.35 5.53 -3.84
CA THR A 282 -9.11 6.03 -5.01
C THR A 282 -9.10 7.55 -5.06
N THR A 283 -9.21 8.24 -3.92
CA THR A 283 -9.10 9.71 -3.85
C THR A 283 -7.76 10.18 -4.38
N VAL A 284 -6.65 9.57 -3.97
CA VAL A 284 -5.30 9.91 -4.45
C VAL A 284 -5.19 9.73 -5.97
N THR A 285 -5.70 8.63 -6.50
CA THR A 285 -5.72 8.38 -7.95
C THR A 285 -6.50 9.47 -8.70
N ARG A 286 -7.62 9.95 -8.13
CA ARG A 286 -8.46 10.98 -8.75
C ARG A 286 -7.95 12.40 -8.53
N ALA A 287 -7.17 12.59 -7.48
CA ALA A 287 -6.55 13.88 -7.12
C ALA A 287 -5.17 14.09 -7.75
N GLY A 288 -4.75 13.25 -8.69
CA GLY A 288 -3.46 13.36 -9.37
C GLY A 288 -3.26 14.77 -9.95
N GLY A 289 -2.06 15.34 -9.76
CA GLY A 289 -1.75 16.73 -10.09
C GLY A 289 -2.01 17.73 -8.95
N VAL A 290 -2.92 17.45 -8.02
CA VAL A 290 -3.12 18.23 -6.78
C VAL A 290 -2.28 17.68 -5.63
N TRP A 291 -2.13 16.36 -5.56
CA TRP A 291 -1.05 15.71 -4.80
C TRP A 291 0.21 15.64 -5.67
N ALA A 292 1.21 14.90 -5.27
CA ALA A 292 2.42 14.75 -6.07
C ALA A 292 2.11 14.23 -7.49
N SER A 293 2.96 14.58 -8.45
CA SER A 293 2.83 14.11 -9.84
C SER A 293 2.89 12.58 -9.89
N SER A 294 1.97 11.98 -10.63
CA SER A 294 1.90 10.54 -10.86
C SER A 294 1.64 10.25 -12.34
N VAL A 295 2.12 9.12 -12.83
CA VAL A 295 1.76 8.61 -14.16
C VAL A 295 0.27 8.31 -14.31
N HIS A 296 -0.45 8.23 -13.18
CA HIS A 296 -1.91 8.01 -13.10
C HIS A 296 -2.69 9.32 -12.98
N THR A 297 -2.12 10.45 -13.38
CA THR A 297 -2.76 11.78 -13.24
C THR A 297 -3.98 11.90 -14.14
N PHE A 298 -5.12 12.22 -13.54
CA PHE A 298 -6.40 12.42 -14.22
C PHE A 298 -6.95 13.85 -14.09
N VAL A 299 -6.30 14.69 -13.31
CA VAL A 299 -6.66 16.10 -13.14
C VAL A 299 -5.74 16.93 -14.01
N THR A 300 -6.32 17.69 -14.93
CA THR A 300 -5.57 18.71 -15.68
C THR A 300 -5.28 19.85 -14.71
N SER A 301 -4.07 19.92 -14.18
CA SER A 301 -3.63 21.08 -13.42
C SER A 301 -3.49 22.27 -14.38
N ASP A 302 -4.23 23.34 -14.14
CA ASP A 302 -3.72 24.65 -14.51
C ASP A 302 -2.33 24.76 -13.88
N ASN A 303 -1.34 25.26 -14.58
CA ASN A 303 0.09 25.35 -14.19
C ASN A 303 0.35 26.04 -12.82
N SER A 304 -0.59 26.01 -11.90
CA SER A 304 -0.48 26.51 -10.54
C SER A 304 0.12 25.46 -9.63
N THR A 305 1.12 25.83 -8.85
CA THR A 305 1.67 25.00 -7.79
C THR A 305 0.55 24.62 -6.82
N PRO A 306 0.34 23.32 -6.55
CA PRO A 306 -0.71 22.89 -5.64
C PRO A 306 -0.44 23.44 -4.22
N PRO A 307 -1.50 23.71 -3.42
CA PRO A 307 -1.34 24.14 -2.04
C PRO A 307 -0.50 23.14 -1.23
N THR A 308 0.26 23.65 -0.28
CA THR A 308 1.12 22.81 0.57
C THR A 308 0.35 22.05 1.65
N ASP A 309 -0.85 22.55 2.04
CA ASP A 309 -1.68 21.95 3.08
C ASP A 309 -2.82 21.09 2.52
N VAL A 310 -3.20 20.03 3.29
CA VAL A 310 -4.24 19.08 2.88
C VAL A 310 -5.60 19.75 2.65
N PHE A 311 -5.95 20.74 3.47
CA PHE A 311 -7.23 21.41 3.33
C PHE A 311 -7.28 22.28 2.08
N GLY A 312 -6.21 23.01 1.77
CA GLY A 312 -6.07 23.77 0.53
C GLY A 312 -6.19 22.88 -0.70
N ARG A 313 -5.55 21.70 -0.69
CA ARG A 313 -5.67 20.71 -1.77
C ARG A 313 -7.10 20.20 -1.94
N LEU A 314 -7.82 19.91 -0.85
CA LEU A 314 -9.23 19.54 -0.91
C LEU A 314 -10.11 20.67 -1.48
N MET A 315 -9.78 21.93 -1.19
CA MET A 315 -10.50 23.07 -1.75
C MET A 315 -10.27 23.21 -3.25
N VAL A 316 -9.04 23.02 -3.75
CA VAL A 316 -8.74 22.97 -5.19
C VAL A 316 -9.54 21.85 -5.86
N LEU A 317 -9.54 20.65 -5.28
CA LEU A 317 -10.30 19.52 -5.81
C LEU A 317 -11.82 19.76 -5.84
N ARG A 318 -12.36 20.59 -4.94
CA ARG A 318 -13.79 20.93 -4.91
C ARG A 318 -14.24 21.64 -6.19
N ASP A 319 -13.38 22.44 -6.78
CA ASP A 319 -13.70 23.23 -7.95
C ASP A 319 -13.34 22.51 -9.28
N ASP A 320 -12.79 21.28 -9.19
CA ASP A 320 -12.44 20.44 -10.34
C ASP A 320 -13.62 19.57 -10.84
N ALA A 321 -13.48 19.05 -12.05
CA ALA A 321 -14.43 18.09 -12.64
C ALA A 321 -14.57 16.79 -11.82
N ALA A 322 -13.55 16.44 -11.02
CA ALA A 322 -13.59 15.30 -10.07
C ALA A 322 -14.29 15.63 -8.74
N ALA A 323 -14.73 16.87 -8.53
CA ALA A 323 -15.24 17.33 -7.23
C ALA A 323 -16.29 16.40 -6.61
N THR A 324 -17.32 16.02 -7.38
CA THR A 324 -18.40 15.16 -6.88
C THR A 324 -17.86 13.80 -6.41
N GLU A 325 -16.99 13.18 -7.18
CA GLU A 325 -16.38 11.89 -6.86
C GLU A 325 -15.51 12.01 -5.60
N VAL A 326 -14.54 12.91 -5.61
CA VAL A 326 -13.57 13.10 -4.54
C VAL A 326 -14.25 13.52 -3.23
N MET A 327 -15.15 14.51 -3.27
CA MET A 327 -15.85 14.99 -2.08
C MET A 327 -16.78 13.91 -1.49
N THR A 328 -17.35 13.04 -2.31
CA THR A 328 -18.16 11.91 -1.84
C THR A 328 -17.27 10.90 -1.11
N TYR A 329 -16.09 10.56 -1.64
CA TYR A 329 -15.14 9.68 -0.95
C TYR A 329 -14.66 10.27 0.38
N VAL A 330 -14.33 11.55 0.41
CA VAL A 330 -13.93 12.27 1.63
C VAL A 330 -15.06 12.25 2.67
N ALA A 331 -16.29 12.55 2.27
CA ALA A 331 -17.46 12.47 3.17
C ALA A 331 -17.65 11.06 3.75
N TRP A 332 -17.46 10.03 2.94
CA TRP A 332 -17.54 8.65 3.38
C TRP A 332 -16.43 8.28 4.36
N MET A 333 -15.21 8.70 4.10
CA MET A 333 -14.09 8.49 5.03
C MET A 333 -14.39 9.11 6.40
N PHE A 334 -14.85 10.36 6.44
CA PHE A 334 -15.23 11.02 7.70
C PHE A 334 -16.39 10.31 8.40
N MET A 335 -17.40 9.85 7.66
CA MET A 335 -18.52 9.07 8.23
C MET A 335 -18.01 7.76 8.86
N LEU A 336 -17.12 7.02 8.20
CA LEU A 336 -16.56 5.77 8.72
C LEU A 336 -15.71 6.01 9.97
N ILE A 337 -14.91 7.07 9.97
CA ILE A 337 -14.15 7.50 11.17
C ILE A 337 -15.12 7.88 12.30
N GLY A 338 -16.17 8.62 12.00
CA GLY A 338 -17.22 8.96 12.98
C GLY A 338 -17.92 7.72 13.55
N CYS A 339 -18.23 6.72 12.70
CA CYS A 339 -18.77 5.43 13.15
C CYS A 339 -17.79 4.72 14.10
N TRP A 340 -16.51 4.72 13.78
CA TRP A 340 -15.51 4.12 14.66
C TRP A 340 -15.41 4.81 16.01
N LEU A 341 -15.43 6.15 16.05
CA LEU A 341 -15.46 6.93 17.29
C LEU A 341 -16.72 6.63 18.11
N ALA A 342 -17.87 6.50 17.47
CA ALA A 342 -19.12 6.12 18.12
C ALA A 342 -19.05 4.71 18.73
N VAL A 343 -18.44 3.75 18.03
CA VAL A 343 -18.21 2.39 18.52
C VAL A 343 -17.29 2.39 19.75
N GLN A 344 -16.19 3.15 19.69
CA GLN A 344 -15.27 3.28 20.84
C GLN A 344 -15.98 3.90 22.06
N ARG A 345 -16.82 4.89 21.84
CA ARG A 345 -17.64 5.49 22.89
C ARG A 345 -18.64 4.50 23.50
N ALA A 346 -19.34 3.72 22.67
CA ALA A 346 -20.28 2.71 23.14
C ALA A 346 -19.55 1.62 23.95
N ALA A 347 -18.38 1.19 23.49
CA ALA A 347 -17.56 0.20 24.18
C ALA A 347 -17.04 0.68 25.55
N SER A 348 -16.89 1.99 25.74
CA SER A 348 -16.51 2.60 27.01
C SER A 348 -17.67 2.83 28.00
N ASN A 349 -18.77 2.05 27.87
CA ASN A 349 -20.00 2.12 28.70
C ASN A 349 -20.76 3.44 28.62
N ALA A 350 -20.94 3.96 27.41
CA ALA A 350 -21.85 5.09 27.10
C ALA A 350 -21.65 6.36 27.97
N ARG A 351 -20.48 6.48 28.60
CA ARG A 351 -20.16 7.77 29.23
C ARG A 351 -20.07 8.79 28.09
N PRO A 352 -20.72 9.97 28.26
CA PRO A 352 -20.54 11.03 27.29
C PRO A 352 -19.05 11.19 27.02
N LEU A 353 -18.67 11.63 25.81
CA LEU A 353 -17.33 12.12 25.50
C LEU A 353 -17.03 13.22 26.53
N ALA A 354 -16.85 12.78 27.76
CA ALA A 354 -16.33 13.64 28.79
C ALA A 354 -14.91 13.97 28.32
N LEU A 355 -14.55 15.22 28.37
CA LEU A 355 -13.21 15.68 28.09
C LEU A 355 -12.15 14.75 28.67
N ASN A 356 -12.39 14.14 29.83
CA ASN A 356 -11.54 13.17 30.50
C ASN A 356 -11.28 11.86 29.72
N SER A 357 -12.17 11.40 28.86
CA SER A 357 -11.93 10.17 28.06
C SER A 357 -11.24 10.45 26.72
N ALA A 358 -11.27 11.70 26.27
CA ALA A 358 -10.58 12.14 25.05
C ALA A 358 -9.22 12.82 25.33
N TRP A 359 -8.95 13.19 26.58
CA TRP A 359 -7.75 13.94 26.96
C TRP A 359 -6.44 13.32 26.48
N PRO A 360 -6.20 12.02 26.55
CA PRO A 360 -4.93 11.45 26.13
C PRO A 360 -4.65 11.56 24.61
N VAL A 361 -5.69 11.78 23.82
CA VAL A 361 -5.56 12.08 22.39
C VAL A 361 -5.64 13.59 22.16
N ALA A 362 -6.54 14.28 22.85
CA ALA A 362 -6.76 15.70 22.68
C ALA A 362 -5.53 16.54 23.08
N ILE A 363 -4.83 16.19 24.18
CA ILE A 363 -3.69 17.00 24.61
C ILE A 363 -2.49 16.87 23.67
N PRO A 364 -1.99 15.67 23.29
CA PRO A 364 -0.95 15.57 22.29
C PRO A 364 -1.36 16.26 20.97
N THR A 365 -2.64 16.15 20.57
CA THR A 365 -3.18 16.83 19.40
C THR A 365 -3.11 18.34 19.54
N VAL A 366 -3.59 18.90 20.65
CA VAL A 366 -3.57 20.34 20.91
C VAL A 366 -2.14 20.86 21.03
N VAL A 367 -1.25 20.12 21.71
CA VAL A 367 0.16 20.50 21.84
C VAL A 367 0.88 20.43 20.49
N THR A 368 0.61 19.41 19.68
CA THR A 368 1.13 19.30 18.31
C THR A 368 0.64 20.46 17.45
N LEU A 369 -0.68 20.78 17.51
CA LEU A 369 -1.27 21.92 16.84
C LEU A 369 -0.65 23.24 17.27
N LEU A 370 -0.56 23.48 18.58
CA LEU A 370 0.06 24.70 19.12
C LEU A 370 1.53 24.77 18.76
N GLY A 371 2.23 23.64 18.82
CA GLY A 371 3.61 23.53 18.36
C GLY A 371 3.74 23.89 16.87
N CYS A 372 2.92 23.33 16.00
CA CYS A 372 2.88 23.67 14.58
C CYS A 372 2.62 25.16 14.35
N LEU A 373 1.66 25.76 15.08
CA LEU A 373 1.32 27.17 14.98
C LEU A 373 2.47 28.07 15.44
N VAL A 374 3.18 27.69 16.52
CA VAL A 374 4.24 28.53 17.09
C VAL A 374 5.54 28.41 16.31
N PHE A 375 5.88 27.22 15.82
CA PHE A 375 7.22 26.92 15.32
C PHE A 375 7.33 26.82 13.79
N THR A 376 6.24 26.61 13.03
CA THR A 376 6.27 26.78 11.58
C THR A 376 6.55 28.23 11.16
N GLY A 377 6.39 29.16 12.08
CA GLY A 377 6.80 30.56 11.92
C GLY A 377 8.26 30.87 12.21
N SER A 378 9.06 29.92 12.71
CA SER A 378 10.46 30.14 13.07
C SER A 378 11.41 30.36 11.89
N ASN A 379 11.00 29.97 10.68
CA ASN A 379 11.74 30.22 9.44
C ASN A 379 11.60 31.64 8.88
N GLY A 380 11.06 32.58 9.65
CA GLY A 380 10.98 34.00 9.28
C GLY A 380 9.67 34.39 8.56
N GLU A 381 8.78 33.47 8.30
CA GLU A 381 7.55 33.73 7.54
C GLU A 381 6.29 33.96 8.40
N GLY A 382 6.43 34.03 9.72
CA GLY A 382 5.30 34.20 10.61
C GLY A 382 4.41 32.96 10.80
N LEU A 383 3.47 33.02 11.72
CA LEU A 383 2.50 31.98 12.03
C LEU A 383 1.72 31.55 10.78
N SER A 384 2.00 30.37 10.26
CA SER A 384 1.25 29.80 9.13
C SER A 384 0.03 29.03 9.61
N TRP A 385 -1.14 29.60 9.43
CA TRP A 385 -2.43 28.92 9.65
C TRP A 385 -2.63 27.75 8.67
N ALA A 386 -1.89 27.68 7.57
CA ALA A 386 -1.94 26.62 6.60
C ALA A 386 -1.49 25.25 7.16
N ALA A 387 -0.59 25.23 8.13
CA ALA A 387 -0.11 23.98 8.76
C ALA A 387 -1.10 23.37 9.78
N VAL A 388 -2.09 24.12 10.24
CA VAL A 388 -3.05 23.65 11.25
C VAL A 388 -3.89 22.46 10.78
N PRO A 389 -4.47 22.47 9.55
CA PRO A 389 -5.25 21.34 9.05
C PRO A 389 -4.41 20.06 8.95
N ASP A 390 -3.16 20.17 8.55
CA ASP A 390 -2.26 19.02 8.44
C ASP A 390 -1.95 18.42 9.80
N ALA A 391 -1.65 19.24 10.79
CA ALA A 391 -1.41 18.79 12.15
C ALA A 391 -2.64 18.13 12.78
N VAL A 392 -3.85 18.67 12.56
CA VAL A 392 -5.11 18.06 12.99
C VAL A 392 -5.32 16.71 12.31
N PHE A 393 -5.11 16.66 11.00
CA PHE A 393 -5.29 15.44 10.23
C PHE A 393 -4.33 14.35 10.68
N ILE A 394 -3.05 14.66 10.83
CA ILE A 394 -2.03 13.75 11.34
C ILE A 394 -2.39 13.26 12.75
N ALA A 395 -2.78 14.15 13.64
CA ALA A 395 -3.18 13.78 14.99
C ALA A 395 -4.39 12.84 14.99
N LEU A 396 -5.37 13.06 14.11
CA LEU A 396 -6.54 12.17 13.95
C LEU A 396 -6.16 10.78 13.43
N LEU A 397 -5.09 10.64 12.64
CA LEU A 397 -4.60 9.33 12.18
C LEU A 397 -4.11 8.47 13.35
N PHE A 398 -3.63 9.05 14.44
CA PHE A 398 -3.15 8.33 15.60
C PHE A 398 -4.26 7.91 16.57
N VAL A 399 -5.47 8.45 16.40
CA VAL A 399 -6.63 8.05 17.24
C VAL A 399 -6.88 6.54 17.17
N PRO A 400 -6.83 5.85 16.00
CA PRO A 400 -6.98 4.40 15.93
C PRO A 400 -5.89 3.64 16.69
N LEU A 401 -4.64 4.10 16.63
CA LEU A 401 -3.52 3.47 17.34
C LEU A 401 -3.67 3.60 18.85
N ALA A 402 -4.15 4.75 19.31
CA ALA A 402 -4.45 4.98 20.71
C ALA A 402 -5.52 4.03 21.25
N ALA A 403 -6.43 3.57 20.37
CA ALA A 403 -7.51 2.66 20.72
C ALA A 403 -7.08 1.17 20.78
N VAL A 404 -5.86 0.80 20.37
CA VAL A 404 -5.39 -0.59 20.48
C VAL A 404 -5.25 -0.99 21.95
N PRO A 405 -6.10 -1.90 22.47
CA PRO A 405 -6.06 -2.25 23.89
C PRO A 405 -4.81 -3.05 24.20
N ARG A 406 -4.19 -2.78 25.34
CA ARG A 406 -3.20 -3.69 25.90
C ARG A 406 -3.90 -4.94 26.42
N GLY A 407 -3.37 -6.14 26.08
CA GLY A 407 -3.85 -7.39 26.63
C GLY A 407 -3.45 -7.50 28.12
N GLY A 408 -4.35 -7.14 28.99
CA GLY A 408 -4.36 -7.53 30.40
C GLY A 408 -5.77 -7.99 30.70
N LYS A 409 -5.95 -8.91 31.68
CA LYS A 409 -7.27 -9.17 32.23
C LYS A 409 -7.83 -7.81 32.65
N ALA A 410 -8.85 -7.34 31.95
CA ALA A 410 -9.80 -6.46 32.59
C ALA A 410 -10.37 -7.29 33.75
N ASP A 411 -10.12 -6.91 34.97
CA ASP A 411 -10.92 -7.41 36.08
C ASP A 411 -12.38 -7.22 35.68
N GLU A 412 -13.16 -8.30 35.70
CA GLU A 412 -14.58 -8.24 35.32
C GLU A 412 -15.38 -7.27 36.18
N ASN A 413 -14.79 -6.82 37.30
CA ASN A 413 -15.35 -5.79 38.20
C ASN A 413 -14.76 -4.40 38.06
N GLU A 414 -13.62 -4.19 37.42
CA GLU A 414 -13.20 -2.84 37.05
C GLU A 414 -13.74 -2.56 35.63
N GLN A 415 -14.78 -1.80 35.56
CA GLN A 415 -15.20 -1.11 34.35
C GLN A 415 -14.03 -0.25 33.89
N SER A 416 -13.09 -0.90 33.18
CA SER A 416 -11.93 -0.22 32.60
C SER A 416 -12.44 0.70 31.52
N THR A 417 -12.78 1.90 31.93
CA THR A 417 -12.77 3.03 31.01
C THR A 417 -11.43 2.98 30.30
N VAL A 418 -11.43 2.85 28.99
CA VAL A 418 -10.21 2.80 28.13
C VAL A 418 -9.26 3.96 28.46
N TRP A 419 -9.76 4.95 29.20
CA TRP A 419 -9.11 6.19 29.57
C TRP A 419 -9.58 6.62 30.94
N THR A 420 -8.85 6.27 32.02
CA THR A 420 -9.09 6.78 33.36
C THR A 420 -8.25 8.02 33.63
N TYR A 421 -8.77 8.89 34.47
CA TYR A 421 -8.12 10.15 34.87
C TYR A 421 -6.72 9.93 35.49
N HIS A 422 -6.49 8.79 36.13
CA HIS A 422 -5.18 8.42 36.67
C HIS A 422 -4.10 8.25 35.60
N GLN A 423 -4.48 8.08 34.37
CA GLN A 423 -3.57 8.01 33.23
C GLN A 423 -3.16 9.39 32.70
N LEU A 424 -3.74 10.45 33.23
CA LEU A 424 -3.49 11.83 32.84
C LEU A 424 -2.39 12.52 33.65
N THR A 425 -1.94 11.92 34.75
CA THR A 425 -0.90 12.54 35.63
C THR A 425 0.44 12.81 34.93
N PRO A 426 0.90 12.01 33.92
CA PRO A 426 2.07 12.34 33.12
C PRO A 426 1.83 13.41 32.04
N LEU A 427 0.60 13.75 31.71
CA LEU A 427 0.23 14.62 30.59
C LEU A 427 0.95 15.96 30.51
N PRO A 428 1.07 16.74 31.60
CA PRO A 428 1.78 18.01 31.50
C PRO A 428 3.24 17.86 31.13
N LEU A 429 3.89 16.78 31.60
CA LEU A 429 5.28 16.50 31.29
C LEU A 429 5.41 16.06 29.81
N ASP A 430 4.51 15.23 29.34
CA ASP A 430 4.50 14.76 27.96
C ASP A 430 4.18 15.87 26.97
N ALA A 431 3.23 16.73 27.30
CA ALA A 431 2.95 17.93 26.51
C ALA A 431 4.17 18.85 26.43
N VAL A 432 4.89 19.00 27.53
CA VAL A 432 6.17 19.76 27.56
C VAL A 432 7.22 19.08 26.69
N VAL A 433 7.38 17.77 26.81
CA VAL A 433 8.35 17.00 25.98
C VAL A 433 8.01 17.11 24.49
N VAL A 434 6.73 16.96 24.10
CA VAL A 434 6.28 17.14 22.71
C VAL A 434 6.55 18.56 22.24
N ALA A 435 6.24 19.58 23.04
CA ALA A 435 6.47 20.97 22.70
C ALA A 435 7.97 21.27 22.59
N VAL A 436 8.80 20.75 23.51
CA VAL A 436 10.26 20.91 23.49
C VAL A 436 10.83 20.20 22.24
N MET A 437 10.38 18.98 21.94
CA MET A 437 10.82 18.27 20.76
C MET A 437 10.48 19.03 19.47
N PHE A 438 9.28 19.61 19.42
CA PHE A 438 8.87 20.43 18.30
C PHE A 438 9.69 21.71 18.19
N ALA A 439 9.94 22.36 19.32
CA ALA A 439 10.77 23.55 19.38
C ALA A 439 12.21 23.32 18.91
N PHE A 440 12.79 22.16 19.24
CA PHE A 440 14.13 21.80 18.82
C PHE A 440 14.25 21.35 17.38
N THR A 441 13.22 20.71 16.83
CA THR A 441 13.27 20.09 15.50
C THR A 441 12.61 20.96 14.43
N GLY A 442 11.66 21.81 14.81
CA GLY A 442 10.83 22.59 13.88
C GLY A 442 9.96 21.72 12.95
N ASP A 443 9.85 20.42 13.26
CA ASP A 443 9.28 19.42 12.36
C ASP A 443 8.00 18.82 12.94
N VAL A 444 6.92 18.93 12.16
CA VAL A 444 5.60 18.34 12.44
C VAL A 444 5.70 16.83 12.64
N TRP A 445 6.58 16.18 11.89
CA TRP A 445 6.82 14.74 11.95
C TRP A 445 7.34 14.31 13.29
N MET A 446 8.30 15.07 13.81
CA MET A 446 8.90 14.80 15.10
C MET A 446 7.91 14.99 16.24
N ALA A 447 7.12 16.05 16.18
CA ALA A 447 6.07 16.29 17.16
C ALA A 447 5.02 15.17 17.11
N THR A 448 4.63 14.76 15.92
CA THR A 448 3.66 13.68 15.69
C THR A 448 4.20 12.33 16.16
N ALA A 449 5.42 11.97 15.76
CA ALA A 449 6.08 10.76 16.21
C ALA A 449 6.23 10.74 17.74
N THR A 450 6.54 11.88 18.37
CA THR A 450 6.60 12.02 19.83
C THR A 450 5.24 11.82 20.48
N ALA A 451 4.16 12.35 19.88
CA ALA A 451 2.80 12.12 20.35
C ALA A 451 2.44 10.62 20.33
N VAL A 452 2.85 9.88 19.29
CA VAL A 452 2.65 8.41 19.18
C VAL A 452 3.37 7.65 20.30
N LEU A 453 4.60 8.05 20.65
CA LEU A 453 5.31 7.42 21.76
C LEU A 453 4.57 7.59 23.08
N PHE A 454 3.98 8.73 23.31
CA PHE A 454 3.34 9.04 24.58
C PHE A 454 1.94 8.44 24.72
N VAL A 455 1.26 8.12 23.61
CA VAL A 455 -0.03 7.44 23.67
C VAL A 455 0.01 6.12 24.44
N PRO A 456 1.02 5.24 24.30
CA PRO A 456 1.13 4.04 25.14
C PRO A 456 1.37 4.34 26.63
N LEU A 457 2.03 5.45 26.99
CA LEU A 457 2.22 5.86 28.38
C LEU A 457 0.91 6.07 29.12
N TYR A 458 -0.04 6.71 28.46
CA TYR A 458 -1.36 6.98 29.02
C TYR A 458 -2.20 5.73 29.28
N ARG A 459 -1.77 4.58 28.77
CA ARG A 459 -2.47 3.29 28.94
C ARG A 459 -1.83 2.42 30.01
N SER A 460 -0.71 2.81 30.56
CA SER A 460 -0.07 2.12 31.66
C SER A 460 -0.75 2.51 32.97
N ASN A 461 -1.38 1.56 33.65
CA ASN A 461 -1.87 1.75 35.02
C ASN A 461 -0.73 1.76 36.05
N ASP A 462 0.49 1.49 35.59
CA ASP A 462 1.67 1.40 36.45
C ASP A 462 2.60 2.57 36.18
N THR A 463 2.73 3.46 37.18
CA THR A 463 3.65 4.60 37.14
C THR A 463 5.12 4.20 37.00
N LEU A 464 5.50 2.99 37.45
CA LEU A 464 6.84 2.43 37.25
C LEU A 464 7.07 2.02 35.80
N ALA A 465 6.03 1.62 35.05
CA ALA A 465 6.13 1.31 33.64
C ALA A 465 6.20 2.57 32.75
N ALA A 466 5.76 3.71 33.23
CA ALA A 466 5.84 4.97 32.51
C ALA A 466 7.28 5.56 32.47
N TRP A 467 8.11 5.21 33.44
CA TRP A 467 9.47 5.71 33.54
C TRP A 467 10.39 5.35 32.35
N PRO A 468 10.42 4.10 31.89
CA PRO A 468 11.23 3.73 30.71
C PRO A 468 10.83 4.48 29.45
N TRP A 469 9.55 4.81 29.29
CA TRP A 469 9.05 5.59 28.15
C TRP A 469 9.49 7.05 28.21
N ALA A 470 9.37 7.67 29.37
CA ALA A 470 9.86 9.02 29.58
C ALA A 470 11.38 9.09 29.36
N ALA A 471 12.13 8.12 29.89
CA ALA A 471 13.57 8.03 29.69
C ALA A 471 13.92 7.84 28.20
N ALA A 472 13.20 6.98 27.49
CA ALA A 472 13.42 6.76 26.07
C ALA A 472 13.04 8.00 25.23
N GLY A 473 11.97 8.70 25.57
CA GLY A 473 11.59 9.95 24.93
C GLY A 473 12.67 11.03 25.11
N VAL A 474 13.22 11.16 26.33
CA VAL A 474 14.31 12.08 26.62
C VAL A 474 15.59 11.69 25.88
N MET A 475 15.98 10.41 25.92
CA MET A 475 17.18 9.92 25.22
C MET A 475 17.06 10.15 23.72
N LEU A 476 15.89 9.90 23.16
CA LEU A 476 15.61 10.15 21.77
C LEU A 476 15.65 11.64 21.44
N GLY A 477 15.05 12.48 22.27
CA GLY A 477 15.08 13.92 22.12
C GLY A 477 16.53 14.46 22.11
N LEU A 478 17.37 13.95 23.03
CA LEU A 478 18.78 14.27 23.06
C LEU A 478 19.54 13.78 21.80
N ALA A 479 19.26 12.56 21.33
CA ALA A 479 19.87 12.04 20.13
C ALA A 479 19.49 12.85 18.88
N LEU A 480 18.26 13.30 18.79
CA LEU A 480 17.74 14.13 17.71
C LEU A 480 18.32 15.53 17.73
N ALA A 481 18.34 16.17 18.93
CA ALA A 481 18.96 17.49 19.10
C ALA A 481 20.45 17.47 18.78
N TRP A 482 21.16 16.39 19.14
CA TRP A 482 22.57 16.23 18.87
C TRP A 482 22.88 15.94 17.39
N SER A 483 22.03 15.17 16.73
CA SER A 483 22.32 14.72 15.35
C SER A 483 22.04 15.82 14.32
N GLN A 484 21.23 16.82 14.61
CA GLN A 484 20.64 17.75 13.61
C GLN A 484 20.09 17.02 12.33
N ALA A 485 20.14 15.69 12.35
CA ALA A 485 19.69 14.82 11.31
C ALA A 485 18.37 14.22 11.74
N MET A 486 17.30 14.92 11.45
CA MET A 486 15.94 14.50 11.79
C MET A 486 15.63 13.05 11.34
N SER A 487 16.16 12.66 10.20
CA SER A 487 15.97 11.34 9.63
C SER A 487 16.46 10.20 10.53
N ILE A 488 17.66 10.29 11.10
CA ILE A 488 18.20 9.27 12.03
C ILE A 488 17.36 9.23 13.31
N GLY A 489 16.98 10.41 13.78
CA GLY A 489 16.20 10.51 14.99
C GLY A 489 14.79 10.01 14.83
N VAL A 490 14.11 10.27 13.72
CA VAL A 490 12.80 9.69 13.43
C VAL A 490 12.90 8.17 13.33
N ALA A 491 13.91 7.64 12.66
CA ALA A 491 14.12 6.19 12.56
C ALA A 491 14.40 5.56 13.94
N ALA A 492 15.28 6.16 14.74
CA ALA A 492 15.56 5.71 16.11
C ALA A 492 14.33 5.84 17.02
N PHE A 493 13.56 6.91 16.85
CA PHE A 493 12.33 7.14 17.57
C PHE A 493 11.26 6.10 17.22
N LEU A 494 11.02 5.84 15.95
CA LEU A 494 10.08 4.83 15.49
C LEU A 494 10.49 3.44 15.97
N LEU A 495 11.80 3.12 15.93
CA LEU A 495 12.33 1.87 16.46
C LEU A 495 12.07 1.76 17.96
N LEU A 496 12.28 2.82 18.72
CA LEU A 496 12.00 2.86 20.17
C LEU A 496 10.49 2.82 20.45
N ALA A 497 9.68 3.58 19.72
CA ALA A 497 8.21 3.52 19.82
C ALA A 497 7.70 2.09 19.57
N PHE A 498 8.43 1.36 18.76
CA PHE A 498 8.16 0.01 18.39
C PHE A 498 8.62 -1.02 19.42
N VAL A 499 9.83 -0.88 19.93
CA VAL A 499 10.43 -1.81 20.89
C VAL A 499 9.85 -1.62 22.30
N LEU A 500 9.59 -0.41 22.71
CA LEU A 500 9.15 -0.09 24.06
C LEU A 500 7.78 -0.63 24.47
N PRO A 501 6.70 -0.59 23.63
CA PRO A 501 5.45 -1.27 23.97
C PRO A 501 5.61 -2.75 24.24
N TRP A 502 6.67 -3.32 23.72
CA TRP A 502 7.03 -4.72 23.86
C TRP A 502 7.80 -5.01 25.15
N LEU A 503 8.74 -4.14 25.46
CA LEU A 503 9.45 -4.21 26.75
C LEU A 503 8.53 -3.98 27.94
N LEU A 504 7.47 -3.17 27.71
CA LEU A 504 6.44 -2.85 28.69
C LEU A 504 5.17 -3.72 28.48
N ALA A 505 5.28 -4.80 27.71
CA ALA A 505 4.16 -5.73 27.43
C ALA A 505 3.44 -6.17 28.71
N PRO A 506 2.15 -6.46 28.63
CA PRO A 506 1.30 -6.63 29.80
C PRO A 506 1.81 -7.74 30.73
N GLN A 507 1.54 -7.55 32.00
CA GLN A 507 1.71 -8.55 33.04
C GLN A 507 1.01 -9.85 32.65
N ASP A 508 1.57 -10.99 33.04
CA ASP A 508 0.94 -12.27 32.85
C ASP A 508 -0.41 -12.35 33.60
N GLU A 509 -1.21 -13.36 33.32
CA GLU A 509 -2.51 -13.57 33.97
C GLU A 509 -2.43 -13.55 35.51
N ASP A 510 -1.25 -13.82 36.06
CA ASP A 510 -0.94 -13.80 37.51
C ASP A 510 -0.32 -12.47 37.99
N GLY A 511 -0.31 -11.40 37.18
CA GLY A 511 0.29 -10.12 37.57
C GLY A 511 1.83 -10.09 37.54
N ALA A 512 2.49 -11.14 37.08
CA ALA A 512 3.94 -11.17 36.95
C ALA A 512 4.44 -10.41 35.73
N SER A 513 5.51 -9.64 35.89
CA SER A 513 6.17 -8.99 34.77
C SER A 513 6.73 -10.04 33.80
N LEU A 514 6.42 -9.91 32.51
CA LEU A 514 6.95 -10.82 31.48
C LEU A 514 8.47 -10.65 31.38
N LYS A 515 9.22 -11.69 31.68
CA LYS A 515 10.67 -11.70 31.55
C LYS A 515 11.06 -12.12 30.13
N MET A 516 11.82 -11.29 29.45
CA MET A 516 12.27 -11.55 28.07
C MET A 516 13.08 -12.86 27.93
N THR A 517 13.60 -13.40 29.03
CA THR A 517 14.29 -14.69 29.10
C THR A 517 13.34 -15.89 29.12
N GLU A 518 12.04 -15.68 29.14
CA GLU A 518 11.03 -16.73 29.12
C GLU A 518 10.43 -16.94 27.74
N LYS A 519 10.24 -18.19 27.32
CA LYS A 519 9.68 -18.57 26.01
C LYS A 519 8.31 -17.94 25.77
N ARG A 520 7.43 -17.97 26.79
CA ARG A 520 6.08 -17.41 26.70
C ARG A 520 6.09 -15.92 26.45
N SER A 521 6.99 -15.19 27.12
CA SER A 521 7.16 -13.75 26.94
C SER A 521 7.63 -13.40 25.53
N GLN A 522 8.63 -14.12 25.00
CA GLN A 522 9.12 -13.92 23.64
C GLN A 522 8.06 -14.25 22.58
N GLN A 523 7.31 -15.33 22.77
CA GLN A 523 6.23 -15.69 21.85
C GLN A 523 5.14 -14.63 21.83
N ARG A 524 4.71 -14.15 22.99
CA ARG A 524 3.75 -13.04 23.08
C ARG A 524 4.30 -11.78 22.41
N LEU A 525 5.57 -11.50 22.67
CA LEU A 525 6.28 -10.41 22.03
C LEU A 525 6.17 -10.52 20.50
N ALA A 526 6.58 -11.61 19.90
CA ALA A 526 6.57 -11.80 18.45
C ALA A 526 5.15 -11.64 17.85
N LEU A 527 4.14 -12.21 18.49
CA LEU A 527 2.76 -12.15 18.02
C LEU A 527 2.11 -10.77 18.16
N TRP A 528 2.39 -10.10 19.26
CA TRP A 528 1.85 -8.76 19.52
C TRP A 528 2.45 -7.71 18.60
N GLY A 529 3.77 -7.77 18.40
CA GLY A 529 4.45 -6.78 17.63
C GLY A 529 4.11 -6.84 16.16
N SER A 530 3.85 -8.01 15.64
CA SER A 530 3.43 -8.08 14.25
C SER A 530 2.24 -7.13 13.96
N VAL A 531 1.27 -7.05 14.89
CA VAL A 531 0.11 -6.15 14.76
C VAL A 531 0.52 -4.68 14.93
N ILE A 532 1.34 -4.40 15.95
CA ILE A 532 1.78 -3.03 16.23
C ILE A 532 2.67 -2.50 15.10
N VAL A 533 3.61 -3.30 14.61
CA VAL A 533 4.50 -2.94 13.48
C VAL A 533 3.69 -2.53 12.28
N VAL A 534 2.82 -3.43 11.83
CA VAL A 534 2.03 -3.20 10.61
C VAL A 534 1.14 -1.96 10.78
N SER A 535 0.55 -1.77 11.97
CA SER A 535 -0.27 -0.59 12.24
C SER A 535 0.52 0.71 12.22
N LEU A 536 1.71 0.73 12.83
CA LEU A 536 2.59 1.90 12.83
C LEU A 536 3.15 2.16 11.43
N TYR A 537 3.54 1.13 10.70
CA TYR A 537 4.03 1.27 9.33
C TYR A 537 2.94 1.78 8.38
N LEU A 538 1.69 1.31 8.55
CA LEU A 538 0.54 1.85 7.82
C LEU A 538 0.39 3.35 8.06
N VAL A 539 0.45 3.79 9.31
CA VAL A 539 0.34 5.21 9.64
C VAL A 539 1.50 5.99 9.05
N LEU A 540 2.74 5.49 9.19
CA LEU A 540 3.91 6.14 8.60
C LEU A 540 3.73 6.32 7.08
N THR A 541 3.40 5.24 6.37
CA THR A 541 3.22 5.27 4.91
C THR A 541 2.12 6.25 4.51
N TRP A 542 1.00 6.25 5.24
CA TRP A 542 -0.09 7.18 4.98
C TRP A 542 0.34 8.64 5.19
N VAL A 543 1.06 8.92 6.25
CA VAL A 543 1.53 10.28 6.55
C VAL A 543 2.57 10.72 5.53
N LEU A 544 3.52 9.86 5.13
CA LEU A 544 4.50 10.17 4.07
C LEU A 544 3.79 10.53 2.75
N LEU A 545 2.75 9.78 2.38
CA LEU A 545 1.97 10.08 1.18
C LEU A 545 1.25 11.44 1.28
N LEU A 546 0.68 11.77 2.44
CA LEU A 546 -0.03 13.04 2.65
C LEU A 546 0.88 14.26 2.59
N THR A 547 2.14 14.11 2.97
CA THR A 547 3.11 15.21 3.01
C THR A 547 3.99 15.29 1.76
N SER A 548 3.92 14.33 0.83
CA SER A 548 4.60 14.41 -0.46
C SER A 548 3.96 15.48 -1.33
N ILE A 549 4.69 16.58 -1.61
CA ILE A 549 4.17 17.76 -2.31
C ILE A 549 4.65 17.80 -3.76
N ASP A 550 5.96 17.75 -3.99
CA ASP A 550 6.53 18.09 -5.30
C ASP A 550 6.98 16.86 -6.12
N ALA A 551 7.38 15.81 -5.46
CA ALA A 551 7.81 14.57 -6.08
C ALA A 551 7.71 13.44 -5.06
N VAL A 552 7.70 12.23 -5.55
CA VAL A 552 7.83 11.06 -4.72
C VAL A 552 9.20 11.11 -4.03
N ASN A 553 9.20 11.21 -2.71
CA ASN A 553 10.43 11.12 -1.94
C ASN A 553 10.71 9.64 -1.64
N PHE A 554 11.31 8.94 -2.61
CA PHE A 554 11.71 7.53 -2.48
C PHE A 554 12.51 7.29 -1.21
N GLU A 555 13.44 8.16 -0.94
CA GLU A 555 14.41 8.06 0.14
C GLU A 555 13.75 8.13 1.50
N ALA A 556 12.72 8.96 1.66
CA ALA A 556 11.99 9.05 2.91
C ALA A 556 11.26 7.74 3.25
N HIS A 557 10.62 7.11 2.26
CA HIS A 557 9.94 5.84 2.48
C HIS A 557 10.92 4.71 2.84
N GLU A 558 12.07 4.65 2.18
CA GLU A 558 13.10 3.66 2.43
C GLU A 558 13.77 3.89 3.79
N LEU A 559 14.15 5.13 4.08
CA LEU A 559 14.80 5.53 5.32
C LEU A 559 13.92 5.27 6.54
N TYR A 560 12.71 5.79 6.53
CA TYR A 560 11.78 5.65 7.67
C TYR A 560 11.14 4.27 7.74
N GLY A 561 11.05 3.54 6.63
CA GLY A 561 10.54 2.17 6.58
C GLY A 561 11.50 1.11 7.11
N ALA A 562 12.83 1.32 6.98
CA ALA A 562 13.84 0.33 7.33
C ALA A 562 13.72 -0.20 8.78
N PRO A 563 13.49 0.61 9.84
CA PRO A 563 13.30 0.09 11.19
C PRO A 563 12.09 -0.86 11.30
N PHE A 564 11.01 -0.60 10.56
CA PHE A 564 9.82 -1.46 10.56
C PHE A 564 10.11 -2.80 9.89
N LEU A 565 10.84 -2.80 8.78
CA LEU A 565 11.28 -4.04 8.11
C LEU A 565 12.16 -4.88 9.04
N THR A 566 13.10 -4.23 9.73
CA THR A 566 13.94 -4.88 10.76
C THR A 566 13.10 -5.51 11.87
N ALA A 567 12.09 -4.81 12.33
CA ALA A 567 11.22 -5.27 13.39
C ALA A 567 10.28 -6.42 12.95
N VAL A 568 9.79 -6.40 11.71
CA VAL A 568 9.07 -7.54 11.10
C VAL A 568 9.97 -8.76 11.07
N ALA A 569 11.21 -8.63 10.60
CA ALA A 569 12.18 -9.71 10.56
C ALA A 569 12.49 -10.26 11.96
N ALA A 570 12.68 -9.38 12.95
CA ALA A 570 12.89 -9.78 14.35
C ALA A 570 11.71 -10.53 14.92
N SER A 571 10.48 -10.07 14.65
CA SER A 571 9.25 -10.77 15.10
C SER A 571 9.15 -12.18 14.50
N LEU A 572 9.41 -12.30 13.20
CA LEU A 572 9.43 -13.59 12.50
C LEU A 572 10.51 -14.53 13.03
N PHE A 573 11.72 -14.01 13.28
CA PHE A 573 12.81 -14.77 13.87
C PHE A 573 12.46 -15.29 15.26
N ILE A 574 11.99 -14.44 16.16
CA ILE A 574 11.60 -14.80 17.53
C ILE A 574 10.47 -15.85 17.49
N TYR A 575 9.46 -15.64 16.65
CA TYR A 575 8.34 -16.57 16.54
C TYR A 575 8.78 -17.96 16.03
N THR A 576 9.63 -18.02 15.03
CA THR A 576 10.10 -19.29 14.47
C THR A 576 10.97 -20.07 15.46
N ARG A 577 11.62 -19.36 16.38
CA ARG A 577 12.44 -19.95 17.46
C ARG A 577 11.73 -20.15 18.80
N ARG A 578 10.39 -20.01 18.84
CA ARG A 578 9.58 -20.11 20.07
C ARG A 578 9.77 -21.42 20.88
N LYS A 579 10.29 -22.48 20.25
CA LYS A 579 10.60 -23.77 20.90
C LYS A 579 12.04 -23.87 21.39
N ASP A 580 12.90 -22.97 20.92
CA ASP A 580 14.33 -22.95 21.23
C ASP A 580 14.60 -22.26 22.61
N ASP A 581 15.86 -22.18 22.98
CA ASP A 581 16.27 -21.44 24.18
C ASP A 581 16.04 -19.92 23.99
N PRO A 582 15.23 -19.28 24.86
CA PRO A 582 14.93 -17.85 24.75
C PRO A 582 16.16 -16.97 24.98
N VAL A 583 17.09 -17.37 25.83
CA VAL A 583 18.33 -16.60 26.07
C VAL A 583 19.22 -16.63 24.82
N GLN A 584 19.38 -17.78 24.18
CA GLN A 584 20.10 -17.90 22.92
C GLN A 584 19.41 -17.08 21.81
N THR A 585 18.09 -17.05 21.75
CA THR A 585 17.34 -16.25 20.80
C THR A 585 17.62 -14.75 20.96
N LEU A 586 17.66 -14.24 22.21
CA LEU A 586 18.03 -12.86 22.50
C LEU A 586 19.48 -12.53 22.10
N TRP A 587 20.42 -13.45 22.38
CA TRP A 587 21.81 -13.24 21.97
C TRP A 587 21.97 -13.14 20.45
N LEU A 588 21.20 -13.93 19.68
CA LEU A 588 21.25 -13.87 18.21
C LEU A 588 20.65 -12.56 17.69
N VAL A 589 19.52 -12.10 18.25
CA VAL A 589 18.93 -10.79 17.92
C VAL A 589 19.89 -9.68 18.29
N GLY A 590 20.47 -9.72 19.49
CA GLY A 590 21.48 -8.75 19.94
C GLY A 590 22.74 -8.76 19.05
N GLY A 591 23.17 -9.95 18.61
CA GLY A 591 24.27 -10.12 17.66
C GLY A 591 23.98 -9.47 16.31
N ALA A 592 22.79 -9.69 15.74
CA ALA A 592 22.37 -9.03 14.50
C ALA A 592 22.32 -7.50 14.66
N ALA A 593 21.76 -7.03 15.78
CA ALA A 593 21.75 -5.59 16.08
C ALA A 593 23.17 -5.02 16.21
N ALA A 594 24.08 -5.74 16.86
CA ALA A 594 25.49 -5.34 16.95
C ALA A 594 26.15 -5.25 15.58
N VAL A 595 25.90 -6.24 14.69
CA VAL A 595 26.39 -6.22 13.30
C VAL A 595 25.81 -5.02 12.54
N SER A 596 24.50 -4.73 12.72
CA SER A 596 23.89 -3.53 12.14
C SER A 596 24.60 -2.27 12.58
N VAL A 597 24.82 -2.08 13.89
CA VAL A 597 25.51 -0.90 14.43
C VAL A 597 26.96 -0.81 13.94
N LEU A 598 27.70 -1.92 13.95
CA LEU A 598 29.09 -1.92 13.48
C LEU A 598 29.18 -1.60 11.97
N GLY A 599 28.32 -2.21 11.16
CA GLY A 599 28.27 -1.92 9.72
C GLY A 599 27.86 -0.46 9.45
N PHE A 600 26.84 0.01 10.14
CA PHE A 600 26.36 1.39 10.05
C PHE A 600 27.46 2.40 10.36
N VAL A 601 28.25 2.19 11.41
CA VAL A 601 29.29 3.14 11.85
C VAL A 601 30.58 3.04 11.04
N TYR A 602 31.01 1.82 10.69
CA TYR A 602 32.35 1.60 10.16
C TYR A 602 32.42 1.21 8.68
N ALA A 603 31.29 0.80 8.10
CA ALA A 603 31.28 0.28 6.74
C ALA A 603 30.04 0.70 5.92
N PRO A 604 29.62 1.99 5.92
CA PRO A 604 28.39 2.41 5.21
C PRO A 604 28.48 2.18 3.69
N SER A 605 29.67 2.17 3.09
CA SER A 605 29.89 1.98 1.66
C SER A 605 30.30 0.55 1.27
N ALA A 606 30.20 -0.43 2.18
CA ALA A 606 30.71 -1.80 1.94
C ALA A 606 29.96 -2.57 0.83
N PHE A 607 28.79 -2.10 0.41
CA PHE A 607 27.95 -2.81 -0.57
C PHE A 607 28.29 -2.48 -2.04
N GLY A 608 29.21 -1.54 -2.29
CA GLY A 608 29.50 -1.08 -3.65
C GLY A 608 28.36 -0.25 -4.27
N GLY A 609 28.40 -0.03 -5.58
CA GLY A 609 27.39 0.76 -6.30
C GLY A 609 27.10 2.10 -5.63
N ASP A 610 25.84 2.48 -5.51
CA ASP A 610 25.40 3.75 -4.94
C ASP A 610 25.33 3.75 -3.40
N ALA A 611 25.88 2.72 -2.72
CA ALA A 611 25.84 2.63 -1.26
C ALA A 611 26.39 3.87 -0.55
N ALA A 612 27.34 4.58 -1.17
CA ALA A 612 27.95 5.81 -0.65
C ALA A 612 27.10 7.07 -0.91
N THR A 613 26.10 7.00 -1.80
CA THR A 613 25.23 8.14 -2.12
C THR A 613 24.42 8.57 -0.91
N MET A 614 24.40 9.87 -0.68
CA MET A 614 23.72 10.48 0.47
C MET A 614 22.20 10.52 0.24
N VAL A 615 21.44 10.04 1.19
CA VAL A 615 19.96 10.14 1.24
C VAL A 615 19.51 11.25 2.19
N SER A 616 20.38 11.72 3.04
CA SER A 616 20.20 12.88 3.92
C SER A 616 21.58 13.42 4.32
N ASP A 617 21.60 14.55 5.05
CA ASP A 617 22.85 15.23 5.45
C ASP A 617 23.90 14.31 6.11
N ARG A 618 23.49 13.16 6.65
CA ARG A 618 24.37 12.25 7.40
C ARG A 618 24.17 10.78 7.11
N MET A 619 23.24 10.42 6.25
CA MET A 619 22.95 9.02 5.94
C MET A 619 23.09 8.73 4.47
N THR A 620 23.79 7.65 4.18
CA THR A 620 23.90 7.08 2.84
C THR A 620 22.92 5.93 2.64
N ARG A 621 22.74 5.47 1.40
CA ARG A 621 21.96 4.29 1.05
C ARG A 621 22.46 3.05 1.79
N GLY A 622 23.76 2.89 1.94
CA GLY A 622 24.37 1.80 2.70
C GLY A 622 24.03 1.80 4.20
N HIS A 623 23.81 2.96 4.81
CA HIS A 623 23.32 3.02 6.20
C HIS A 623 21.92 2.39 6.32
N ILE A 624 21.01 2.64 5.37
CA ILE A 624 19.66 2.04 5.35
C ILE A 624 19.77 0.52 5.25
N VAL A 625 20.65 0.01 4.39
CA VAL A 625 20.88 -1.43 4.25
C VAL A 625 21.37 -2.03 5.56
N TRP A 626 22.34 -1.41 6.25
CA TRP A 626 22.83 -1.92 7.53
C TRP A 626 21.78 -1.97 8.64
N ILE A 627 20.78 -1.11 8.61
CA ILE A 627 19.65 -1.16 9.56
C ILE A 627 18.88 -2.49 9.40
N SER A 628 18.67 -2.95 8.17
CA SER A 628 17.71 -4.03 7.89
C SER A 628 18.37 -5.38 7.55
N LEU A 629 19.46 -5.38 6.79
CA LEU A 629 20.05 -6.59 6.21
C LEU A 629 20.45 -7.67 7.23
N PRO A 630 21.11 -7.36 8.37
CA PRO A 630 21.53 -8.40 9.30
C PRO A 630 20.36 -9.15 9.91
N MET A 631 19.27 -8.45 10.22
CA MET A 631 18.08 -9.07 10.82
C MET A 631 17.26 -9.84 9.78
N LEU A 632 17.11 -9.32 8.56
CA LEU A 632 16.44 -10.02 7.46
C LEU A 632 17.16 -11.33 7.13
N THR A 633 18.49 -11.28 7.02
CA THR A 633 19.32 -12.47 6.76
C THR A 633 19.21 -13.49 7.90
N LEU A 634 19.28 -13.04 9.15
CA LEU A 634 19.14 -13.90 10.32
C LEU A 634 17.78 -14.61 10.35
N ALA A 635 16.69 -13.92 9.98
CA ALA A 635 15.34 -14.46 10.00
C ALA A 635 15.06 -15.47 8.88
N THR A 636 15.76 -15.36 7.74
CA THR A 636 15.45 -16.17 6.55
C THR A 636 15.65 -17.67 6.77
N ALA A 637 16.76 -18.09 7.37
CA ALA A 637 17.07 -19.51 7.55
C ALA A 637 16.08 -20.23 8.52
N PRO A 638 15.69 -19.68 9.69
CA PRO A 638 14.68 -20.29 10.56
C PRO A 638 13.30 -20.35 9.91
N VAL A 639 12.89 -19.32 9.15
CA VAL A 639 11.61 -19.32 8.45
C VAL A 639 11.61 -20.37 7.33
N ALA A 640 12.68 -20.48 6.55
CA ALA A 640 12.83 -21.53 5.52
C ALA A 640 12.79 -22.93 6.12
N ARG A 641 13.47 -23.15 7.26
CA ARG A 641 13.41 -24.43 8.02
C ARG A 641 11.98 -24.76 8.43
N GLU A 642 11.22 -23.76 8.89
CA GLU A 642 9.84 -23.95 9.29
C GLU A 642 8.94 -24.32 8.09
N VAL A 643 9.15 -23.71 6.91
CA VAL A 643 8.46 -24.08 5.66
C VAL A 643 8.72 -25.57 5.35
N VAL A 644 9.98 -26.02 5.38
CA VAL A 644 10.34 -27.41 5.12
C VAL A 644 9.73 -28.36 6.17
N ARG A 645 9.76 -27.98 7.44
CA ARG A 645 9.15 -28.75 8.54
C ARG A 645 7.65 -28.91 8.36
N GLN A 646 6.96 -27.84 8.01
CA GLN A 646 5.51 -27.86 7.76
C GLN A 646 5.17 -28.67 6.50
N TRP A 647 5.98 -28.56 5.45
CA TRP A 647 5.82 -29.37 4.23
C TRP A 647 5.93 -30.87 4.52
N THR A 648 6.99 -31.31 5.24
CA THR A 648 7.19 -32.71 5.58
C THR A 648 6.08 -33.26 6.47
N THR A 649 5.62 -32.49 7.46
CA THR A 649 4.49 -32.85 8.34
C THR A 649 3.19 -32.97 7.55
N ASN A 650 2.92 -32.06 6.63
CA ASN A 650 1.71 -32.10 5.81
C ASN A 650 1.70 -33.28 4.84
N ARG A 651 2.85 -33.63 4.25
CA ARG A 651 2.99 -34.78 3.37
C ARG A 651 2.71 -36.10 4.09
N THR A 652 3.21 -36.26 5.32
CA THR A 652 3.00 -37.45 6.10
C THR A 652 1.54 -37.61 6.57
N LYS A 653 0.83 -36.48 6.80
CA LYS A 653 -0.57 -36.46 7.22
C LYS A 653 -1.57 -36.39 6.05
N ASN A 654 -1.08 -36.44 4.82
CA ASN A 654 -1.88 -36.29 3.58
C ASN A 654 -2.78 -35.05 3.54
N THR A 655 -2.33 -33.94 4.16
CA THR A 655 -3.05 -32.67 4.28
C THR A 655 -2.20 -31.52 3.71
N VAL A 656 -2.40 -31.23 2.43
CA VAL A 656 -1.63 -30.17 1.74
C VAL A 656 -2.12 -28.78 2.13
N LEU A 657 -3.42 -28.61 2.39
CA LEU A 657 -4.03 -27.33 2.67
C LEU A 657 -4.05 -27.04 4.18
N ARG A 658 -3.01 -26.37 4.67
CA ARG A 658 -2.96 -25.87 6.06
C ARG A 658 -2.56 -24.40 6.12
N ILE A 659 -3.28 -23.63 6.93
CA ILE A 659 -3.01 -22.20 7.15
C ILE A 659 -1.56 -21.96 7.62
N PRO A 660 -0.99 -22.72 8.59
CA PRO A 660 0.40 -22.51 9.02
C PRO A 660 1.42 -22.67 7.92
N PHE A 661 1.28 -23.68 7.05
CA PHE A 661 2.19 -23.87 5.92
C PHE A 661 2.15 -22.69 4.94
N GLY A 662 0.95 -22.31 4.51
CA GLY A 662 0.78 -21.14 3.61
C GLY A 662 1.32 -19.85 4.23
N ALA A 663 1.08 -19.62 5.53
CA ALA A 663 1.59 -18.46 6.23
C ALA A 663 3.13 -18.39 6.25
N HIS A 664 3.81 -19.52 6.53
CA HIS A 664 5.28 -19.55 6.51
C HIS A 664 5.85 -19.37 5.09
N VAL A 665 5.15 -19.87 4.06
CA VAL A 665 5.53 -19.60 2.65
C VAL A 665 5.42 -18.11 2.35
N VAL A 666 4.34 -17.43 2.78
CA VAL A 666 4.19 -15.97 2.65
C VAL A 666 5.35 -15.23 3.33
N HIS A 667 5.65 -15.60 4.57
CA HIS A 667 6.70 -14.92 5.33
C HIS A 667 8.10 -15.13 4.73
N LEU A 668 8.39 -16.34 4.21
CA LEU A 668 9.64 -16.57 3.50
C LEU A 668 9.69 -15.74 2.21
N GLY A 669 8.59 -15.71 1.46
CA GLY A 669 8.47 -14.86 0.28
C GLY A 669 8.69 -13.38 0.59
N LEU A 670 8.11 -12.88 1.68
CA LEU A 670 8.32 -11.50 2.13
C LEU A 670 9.80 -11.22 2.45
N LEU A 671 10.47 -12.10 3.17
CA LEU A 671 11.90 -11.92 3.48
C LEU A 671 12.78 -11.90 2.22
N LEU A 672 12.49 -12.78 1.25
CA LEU A 672 13.21 -12.80 -0.03
C LEU A 672 12.96 -11.52 -0.83
N LEU A 673 11.69 -11.08 -0.91
CA LEU A 673 11.33 -9.83 -1.57
C LEU A 673 12.08 -8.65 -0.94
N LEU A 674 12.09 -8.55 0.40
CA LEU A 674 12.76 -7.46 1.09
C LEU A 674 14.30 -7.51 0.92
N LEU A 675 14.91 -8.68 0.89
CA LEU A 675 16.33 -8.82 0.57
C LEU A 675 16.64 -8.37 -0.87
N GLY A 676 15.80 -8.74 -1.82
CA GLY A 676 15.87 -8.25 -3.20
C GLY A 676 15.66 -6.73 -3.29
N HIS A 677 14.68 -6.19 -2.54
CA HIS A 677 14.40 -4.76 -2.48
C HIS A 677 15.60 -3.93 -2.00
N LEU A 678 16.32 -4.40 -0.98
CA LEU A 678 17.52 -3.70 -0.52
C LEU A 678 18.56 -3.54 -1.64
N SER A 679 18.74 -4.55 -2.48
CA SER A 679 19.74 -4.52 -3.54
C SER A 679 19.27 -3.85 -4.84
N THR A 680 17.98 -3.90 -5.17
CA THR A 680 17.46 -3.38 -6.44
C THR A 680 16.82 -1.99 -6.32
N THR A 681 16.54 -1.54 -5.11
CA THR A 681 15.83 -0.27 -4.86
C THR A 681 16.63 0.63 -3.92
N VAL A 682 17.00 0.12 -2.72
CA VAL A 682 17.69 0.95 -1.74
C VAL A 682 19.12 1.26 -2.20
N LEU A 683 19.84 0.28 -2.75
CA LEU A 683 21.24 0.43 -3.19
C LEU A 683 21.41 1.02 -4.61
N VAL A 684 20.34 1.37 -5.28
CA VAL A 684 20.39 1.96 -6.64
C VAL A 684 19.85 3.39 -6.59
N ASP A 685 20.67 4.36 -6.92
CA ASP A 685 20.28 5.76 -7.06
C ASP A 685 19.75 6.05 -8.46
N ARG A 686 18.46 5.90 -8.64
CA ARG A 686 17.80 6.07 -9.94
C ARG A 686 17.79 7.52 -10.45
N GLY A 687 18.21 8.47 -9.64
CA GLY A 687 18.33 9.89 -10.01
C GLY A 687 19.73 10.25 -10.48
N ASP A 688 20.75 9.42 -10.20
CA ASP A 688 22.13 9.77 -10.48
C ASP A 688 22.43 9.82 -11.97
N ALA A 689 23.14 10.86 -12.35
CA ALA A 689 23.60 11.06 -13.72
C ALA A 689 24.66 10.03 -14.16
N SER A 690 25.34 9.34 -13.24
CA SER A 690 26.36 8.32 -13.53
C SER A 690 25.79 7.12 -14.31
N HIS A 691 24.50 6.82 -14.14
CA HIS A 691 23.82 5.76 -14.88
C HIS A 691 23.44 6.15 -16.32
N ARG A 692 23.57 7.43 -16.69
CA ARG A 692 23.30 7.93 -18.05
C ARG A 692 24.56 7.84 -18.89
N LEU A 693 24.64 6.76 -19.67
CA LEU A 693 25.79 6.49 -20.52
C LEU A 693 25.64 7.15 -21.90
N SER A 694 26.74 7.70 -22.39
CA SER A 694 26.90 8.11 -23.79
C SER A 694 27.74 7.07 -24.49
N LEU A 695 27.11 6.18 -25.26
CA LEU A 695 27.75 5.09 -25.97
C LEU A 695 28.19 5.56 -27.35
N VAL A 696 29.48 5.43 -27.64
CA VAL A 696 30.06 5.66 -28.96
C VAL A 696 29.98 4.36 -29.76
N LYS A 697 29.71 4.48 -31.06
CA LYS A 697 29.56 3.33 -31.95
C LYS A 697 30.84 2.50 -31.98
N ASP A 698 30.73 1.20 -31.83
CA ASP A 698 31.78 0.21 -31.88
C ASP A 698 32.90 0.44 -30.81
N GLU A 699 32.61 1.23 -29.77
CA GLU A 699 33.46 1.41 -28.58
C GLU A 699 32.81 0.80 -27.34
N VAL A 700 33.61 0.08 -26.57
CA VAL A 700 33.11 -0.50 -25.29
C VAL A 700 33.31 0.51 -24.17
N ILE A 701 32.20 0.97 -23.61
CA ILE A 701 32.16 1.83 -22.42
C ILE A 701 31.97 0.97 -21.18
N VAL A 702 32.81 1.16 -20.17
CA VAL A 702 32.74 0.38 -18.92
C VAL A 702 31.92 1.15 -17.89
N HIS A 703 30.89 0.48 -17.34
CA HIS A 703 30.08 0.98 -16.23
C HIS A 703 29.77 -0.18 -15.29
N GLU A 704 29.88 0.02 -13.99
CA GLU A 704 29.60 -0.98 -12.94
C GLU A 704 30.20 -2.37 -13.18
N GLY A 705 31.41 -2.41 -13.74
CA GLY A 705 32.17 -3.64 -13.99
C GLY A 705 31.71 -4.44 -15.22
N MET A 706 30.85 -3.86 -16.05
CA MET A 706 30.38 -4.43 -17.31
C MET A 706 30.79 -3.52 -18.48
N GLY A 707 30.93 -4.10 -19.66
CA GLY A 707 31.23 -3.40 -20.92
C GLY A 707 29.97 -3.27 -21.76
N TYR A 708 29.72 -2.09 -22.29
CA TYR A 708 28.56 -1.78 -23.13
C TYR A 708 29.03 -1.19 -24.47
N GLU A 709 28.58 -1.77 -25.57
CA GLU A 709 28.95 -1.37 -26.94
C GLU A 709 27.69 -1.08 -27.75
N PHE A 710 27.58 0.13 -28.28
CA PHE A 710 26.54 0.45 -29.24
C PHE A 710 26.98 -0.03 -30.63
N THR A 711 26.16 -0.88 -31.27
CA THR A 711 26.49 -1.49 -32.59
C THR A 711 25.63 -0.97 -33.71
N ALA A 712 24.33 -0.79 -33.51
CA ALA A 712 23.41 -0.38 -34.57
C ALA A 712 22.20 0.40 -34.06
N LEU A 713 21.70 1.28 -34.90
CA LEU A 713 20.36 1.86 -34.77
C LEU A 713 19.34 0.89 -35.40
N VAL A 714 18.25 0.63 -34.69
CA VAL A 714 17.16 -0.21 -35.16
C VAL A 714 15.93 0.64 -35.43
N LEU A 715 15.41 0.57 -36.66
CA LEU A 715 14.17 1.23 -37.05
C LEU A 715 13.20 0.17 -37.58
N GLU A 716 12.02 0.10 -36.99
CA GLU A 716 10.95 -0.79 -37.41
C GLU A 716 9.67 0.01 -37.61
N SER A 717 8.97 -0.23 -38.72
CA SER A 717 7.68 0.37 -39.04
C SER A 717 6.61 -0.65 -39.44
N GLU A 718 6.98 -1.92 -39.54
CA GLU A 718 6.10 -3.01 -39.92
C GLU A 718 6.06 -4.09 -38.83
N ASN A 719 4.95 -4.83 -38.74
CA ASN A 719 4.73 -5.91 -37.78
C ASN A 719 4.76 -5.53 -36.29
N LEU A 720 4.59 -4.25 -35.98
CA LEU A 720 4.41 -3.80 -34.58
C LEU A 720 3.00 -4.16 -34.08
N GLU A 721 2.90 -4.64 -32.86
CA GLU A 721 1.60 -4.91 -32.23
C GLU A 721 0.86 -3.59 -31.89
N VAL A 722 1.62 -2.57 -31.53
CA VAL A 722 1.14 -1.22 -31.20
C VAL A 722 2.13 -0.16 -31.67
N GLY A 723 1.63 1.05 -31.94
CA GLY A 723 2.42 2.17 -32.38
C GLY A 723 2.67 2.20 -33.89
N ASP A 724 3.16 3.35 -34.38
CA ASP A 724 3.37 3.66 -35.79
C ASP A 724 4.83 3.45 -36.22
N GLY A 725 5.71 3.13 -35.29
CA GLY A 725 7.10 2.85 -35.54
C GLY A 725 7.90 2.66 -34.26
N PHE A 726 9.00 1.96 -34.36
CA PHE A 726 9.97 1.75 -33.28
C PHE A 726 11.31 2.34 -33.67
N ILE A 727 11.95 3.05 -32.74
CA ILE A 727 13.34 3.47 -32.84
C ILE A 727 14.09 2.99 -31.61
N GLY A 728 15.11 2.19 -31.81
CA GLY A 728 15.91 1.60 -30.72
C GLY A 728 17.38 1.53 -31.07
N VAL A 729 18.18 1.18 -30.10
CA VAL A 729 19.62 1.03 -30.20
C VAL A 729 20.05 -0.36 -29.80
N GLN A 730 20.81 -1.03 -30.64
CA GLN A 730 21.34 -2.36 -30.34
C GLN A 730 22.61 -2.21 -29.51
N ILE A 731 22.62 -2.83 -28.33
CA ILE A 731 23.72 -2.77 -27.36
C ILE A 731 24.19 -4.19 -27.05
N ASN A 732 25.47 -4.43 -27.28
CA ASN A 732 26.15 -5.64 -26.80
C ASN A 732 26.65 -5.42 -25.37
N VAL A 733 26.50 -6.43 -24.53
CA VAL A 733 26.93 -6.40 -23.13
C VAL A 733 27.99 -7.45 -22.90
N TYR A 734 29.14 -7.03 -22.35
CA TYR A 734 30.30 -7.88 -22.14
C TYR A 734 30.67 -7.98 -20.67
N THR A 735 31.27 -9.12 -20.28
CA THR A 735 32.01 -9.19 -19.02
C THR A 735 33.31 -8.39 -19.15
N MET A 736 33.80 -7.88 -18.00
CA MET A 736 35.11 -7.22 -17.95
C MET A 736 36.09 -8.05 -17.11
N ASP A 737 37.29 -8.26 -17.65
CA ASP A 737 38.41 -8.84 -16.90
C ASP A 737 39.47 -7.74 -16.67
N GLY A 738 39.32 -7.04 -15.57
CA GLY A 738 40.05 -5.80 -15.32
C GLY A 738 39.68 -4.70 -16.33
N SER A 739 40.63 -4.31 -17.19
CA SER A 739 40.41 -3.34 -18.28
C SER A 739 40.16 -3.99 -19.65
N SER A 740 40.19 -5.33 -19.76
CA SER A 740 40.00 -6.04 -21.02
C SER A 740 38.53 -6.49 -21.18
N VAL A 741 38.04 -6.40 -22.41
CA VAL A 741 36.72 -6.90 -22.77
C VAL A 741 36.77 -8.43 -22.77
N GLY A 742 35.85 -9.02 -22.01
CA GLY A 742 35.69 -10.47 -21.90
C GLY A 742 34.60 -11.02 -22.82
N ASP A 743 33.81 -11.98 -22.32
CA ASP A 743 32.80 -12.68 -23.12
C ASP A 743 31.55 -11.82 -23.32
N LEU A 744 30.95 -11.91 -24.51
CA LEU A 744 29.62 -11.37 -24.79
C LEU A 744 28.57 -12.11 -23.97
N ILE A 745 27.86 -11.38 -23.12
CA ILE A 745 26.77 -11.93 -22.26
C ILE A 745 25.46 -11.94 -23.01
N GLY A 746 25.17 -10.91 -23.80
CA GLY A 746 23.94 -10.78 -24.56
C GLY A 746 23.85 -9.46 -25.30
N THR A 747 22.82 -9.36 -26.11
CA THR A 747 22.48 -8.17 -26.90
C THR A 747 21.06 -7.73 -26.55
N VAL A 748 20.86 -6.44 -26.34
CA VAL A 748 19.57 -5.84 -26.03
C VAL A 748 19.26 -4.68 -26.98
N THR A 749 17.99 -4.35 -27.13
CA THR A 749 17.54 -3.27 -28.02
C THR A 749 16.53 -2.38 -27.27
N PRO A 750 16.98 -1.53 -26.31
CA PRO A 750 16.11 -0.51 -25.73
C PRO A 750 15.74 0.52 -26.79
N GLY A 751 14.54 1.06 -26.69
CA GLY A 751 14.05 2.02 -27.68
C GLY A 751 12.82 2.77 -27.26
N THR A 752 12.14 3.34 -28.25
CA THR A 752 10.87 4.02 -28.05
C THR A 752 9.92 3.71 -29.20
N LEU A 753 8.68 3.43 -28.88
CA LEU A 753 7.58 3.34 -29.84
C LEU A 753 7.01 4.71 -30.11
N ARG A 754 6.74 4.99 -31.37
CA ARG A 754 6.11 6.21 -31.81
C ARG A 754 4.61 6.00 -31.92
N PHE A 755 3.86 7.06 -31.61
CA PHE A 755 2.42 7.15 -31.77
C PHE A 755 2.13 8.51 -32.41
N ASP A 756 2.18 8.55 -33.75
CA ASP A 756 2.15 9.78 -34.53
C ASP A 756 0.85 10.57 -34.35
N SER A 757 -0.27 9.85 -34.17
CA SER A 757 -1.58 10.49 -33.92
C SER A 757 -1.69 11.14 -32.53
N GLN A 758 -0.88 10.70 -31.56
CA GLN A 758 -0.94 11.18 -30.18
C GLN A 758 0.22 12.11 -29.82
N GLY A 759 1.30 12.07 -30.59
CA GLY A 759 2.50 12.87 -30.37
C GLY A 759 3.27 12.55 -29.08
N VAL A 760 2.92 11.44 -28.40
CA VAL A 760 3.56 11.00 -27.17
C VAL A 760 4.21 9.63 -27.42
N PRO A 761 5.53 9.52 -27.35
CA PRO A 761 6.22 8.24 -27.49
C PRO A 761 6.07 7.40 -26.22
N ARG A 762 6.27 6.08 -26.34
CA ARG A 762 6.36 5.15 -25.21
C ARG A 762 7.73 4.49 -25.21
N SER A 763 8.40 4.52 -24.08
CA SER A 763 9.65 3.77 -23.90
C SER A 763 9.41 2.25 -23.98
N GLU A 764 10.34 1.59 -24.63
CA GLU A 764 10.50 0.14 -24.62
C GLU A 764 11.78 -0.18 -23.84
N VAL A 765 11.59 -0.48 -22.56
CA VAL A 765 12.66 -0.84 -21.65
C VAL A 765 13.19 -2.23 -22.01
N ALA A 766 14.47 -2.36 -22.20
CA ALA A 766 15.10 -3.66 -22.44
C ALA A 766 15.75 -4.19 -21.17
N THR A 767 15.64 -5.49 -20.93
CA THR A 767 16.21 -6.14 -19.75
C THR A 767 17.08 -7.31 -20.15
N LEU A 768 18.31 -7.34 -19.67
CA LEU A 768 19.21 -8.49 -19.79
C LEU A 768 19.24 -9.26 -18.47
N THR A 769 18.60 -10.41 -18.46
CA THR A 769 18.53 -11.28 -17.29
C THR A 769 19.76 -12.15 -17.14
N ARG A 770 20.44 -12.07 -15.98
CA ARG A 770 21.60 -12.86 -15.57
C ARG A 770 21.28 -13.70 -14.32
N LEU A 771 22.12 -14.66 -13.98
CA LEU A 771 21.98 -15.43 -12.72
C LEU A 771 22.08 -14.53 -11.47
N THR A 772 22.85 -13.46 -11.54
CA THR A 772 23.06 -12.50 -10.44
C THR A 772 21.96 -11.46 -10.32
N GLY A 773 21.13 -11.29 -11.34
CA GLY A 773 20.08 -10.27 -11.42
C GLY A 773 19.97 -9.69 -12.83
N ASP A 774 19.15 -8.67 -12.98
CA ASP A 774 18.87 -8.04 -14.27
C ASP A 774 19.74 -6.80 -14.48
N ILE A 775 20.07 -6.50 -15.75
CA ILE A 775 20.50 -5.16 -16.17
C ILE A 775 19.35 -4.55 -16.97
N VAL A 776 18.93 -3.37 -16.58
CA VAL A 776 17.82 -2.63 -17.18
C VAL A 776 18.38 -1.49 -18.04
N PHE A 777 17.91 -1.38 -19.27
CA PHE A 777 18.32 -0.38 -20.24
C PHE A 777 17.13 0.48 -20.63
N ILE A 778 17.29 1.79 -20.50
CA ILE A 778 16.28 2.79 -20.85
C ILE A 778 16.86 3.71 -21.92
N PHE A 779 16.20 3.76 -23.06
CA PHE A 779 16.60 4.65 -24.16
C PHE A 779 16.19 6.09 -23.84
N ASP A 780 17.13 7.05 -24.00
CA ASP A 780 16.77 8.48 -23.89
C ASP A 780 15.91 8.91 -25.09
N GLY A 781 14.61 8.89 -24.94
CA GLY A 781 13.63 9.23 -25.97
C GLY A 781 13.78 10.65 -26.52
N SER A 782 14.43 11.58 -25.77
CA SER A 782 14.65 12.96 -26.23
C SER A 782 15.54 13.06 -27.47
N GLN A 783 16.37 12.04 -27.70
CA GLN A 783 17.26 11.97 -28.87
C GLN A 783 16.59 11.37 -30.12
N ALA A 784 15.42 10.73 -29.99
CA ALA A 784 14.79 9.98 -31.08
C ALA A 784 14.61 10.80 -32.35
N GLY A 785 14.12 12.06 -32.24
CA GLY A 785 13.93 12.96 -33.39
C GLY A 785 15.23 13.36 -34.08
N ALA A 786 16.28 13.59 -33.32
CA ALA A 786 17.61 13.91 -33.84
C ALA A 786 18.22 12.70 -34.57
N LEU A 787 18.11 11.49 -33.99
CA LEU A 787 18.57 10.24 -34.60
C LEU A 787 17.85 9.94 -35.91
N MET A 788 16.53 10.12 -35.94
CA MET A 788 15.75 9.98 -37.19
C MET A 788 16.17 10.99 -38.27
N SER A 789 16.39 12.24 -37.90
CA SER A 789 16.81 13.28 -38.85
C SER A 789 18.18 12.99 -39.42
N SER A 790 19.13 12.56 -38.59
CA SER A 790 20.49 12.18 -39.00
C SER A 790 20.47 10.93 -39.89
N SER A 791 19.66 9.95 -39.57
CA SER A 791 19.46 8.75 -40.38
C SER A 791 18.94 9.04 -41.76
N ASN A 792 17.97 9.97 -41.88
CA ASN A 792 17.43 10.39 -43.18
C ASN A 792 18.45 11.16 -44.04
N GLY A 793 19.39 11.87 -43.43
CA GLY A 793 20.40 12.69 -44.11
C GLY A 793 21.69 11.92 -44.48
N GLY A 794 22.13 11.00 -43.65
CA GLY A 794 23.41 10.32 -43.76
C GLY A 794 23.35 8.78 -43.75
N GLY A 795 22.14 8.22 -43.61
CA GLY A 795 21.93 6.77 -43.36
C GLY A 795 22.15 6.37 -41.90
N LEU A 796 21.76 5.14 -41.57
CA LEU A 796 21.86 4.58 -40.23
C LEU A 796 23.28 4.50 -39.71
N GLU A 797 24.25 4.39 -40.63
CA GLU A 797 25.68 4.28 -40.30
C GLU A 797 26.33 5.59 -39.84
N SER A 798 25.63 6.74 -40.07
CA SER A 798 26.12 8.05 -39.66
C SER A 798 25.93 8.37 -38.17
N ILE A 799 25.27 7.49 -37.43
CA ILE A 799 25.03 7.68 -36.02
C ILE A 799 26.24 7.15 -35.23
N GLU A 800 26.99 8.07 -34.64
CA GLU A 800 28.20 7.78 -33.88
C GLU A 800 27.99 7.71 -32.36
N LEU A 801 26.93 8.34 -31.85
CA LEU A 801 26.72 8.45 -30.40
C LEU A 801 25.22 8.29 -30.04
N VAL A 802 24.96 7.52 -29.00
CA VAL A 802 23.64 7.34 -28.42
C VAL A 802 23.68 7.45 -26.90
N ARG A 803 22.57 7.90 -26.29
CA ARG A 803 22.42 8.00 -24.84
C ARG A 803 21.43 6.97 -24.33
N VAL A 804 21.84 6.24 -23.30
CA VAL A 804 21.01 5.26 -22.61
C VAL A 804 21.23 5.36 -21.11
N THR A 805 20.21 5.04 -20.33
CA THR A 805 20.36 4.86 -18.87
C THR A 805 20.45 3.37 -18.58
N VAL A 806 21.42 2.98 -17.78
CA VAL A 806 21.70 1.57 -17.45
C VAL A 806 21.70 1.40 -15.93
N TYR A 807 20.89 0.48 -15.44
CA TYR A 807 20.87 0.10 -14.03
C TYR A 807 21.20 -1.38 -13.86
N ASP A 808 22.19 -1.69 -13.05
CA ASP A 808 22.44 -3.06 -12.59
C ASP A 808 21.57 -3.32 -11.35
N LEU A 809 20.68 -4.32 -11.44
CA LEU A 809 19.74 -4.69 -10.39
C LEU A 809 20.09 -6.07 -9.82
N PRO A 810 21.14 -6.18 -8.99
CA PRO A 810 21.54 -7.45 -8.43
C PRO A 810 20.43 -8.05 -7.55
N HIS A 811 20.24 -9.36 -7.64
CA HIS A 811 19.25 -10.11 -6.88
C HIS A 811 17.77 -9.75 -7.21
N SER A 812 17.48 -9.15 -8.37
CA SER A 812 16.11 -8.90 -8.83
C SER A 812 15.21 -10.16 -8.80
N HIS A 813 15.79 -11.33 -9.01
CA HIS A 813 15.09 -12.61 -8.92
C HIS A 813 14.48 -12.88 -7.54
N LEU A 814 15.10 -12.37 -6.46
CA LEU A 814 14.55 -12.52 -5.11
C LEU A 814 13.23 -11.73 -4.95
N VAL A 815 13.10 -10.59 -5.63
CA VAL A 815 11.86 -9.79 -5.64
C VAL A 815 10.73 -10.62 -6.25
N TRP A 816 10.95 -11.15 -7.46
CA TRP A 816 9.93 -11.89 -8.20
C TRP A 816 9.62 -13.26 -7.59
N ALA A 817 10.64 -13.98 -7.12
CA ALA A 817 10.47 -15.23 -6.39
C ALA A 817 9.72 -14.99 -5.07
N GLY A 818 10.09 -13.96 -4.33
CA GLY A 818 9.44 -13.57 -3.08
C GLY A 818 7.97 -13.24 -3.30
N TRP A 819 7.65 -12.42 -4.30
CA TRP A 819 6.28 -12.09 -4.65
C TRP A 819 5.46 -13.32 -5.06
N THR A 820 6.02 -14.19 -5.92
CA THR A 820 5.36 -15.44 -6.35
C THR A 820 5.08 -16.35 -5.16
N MET A 821 6.03 -16.47 -4.22
CA MET A 821 5.84 -17.25 -2.99
C MET A 821 4.76 -16.64 -2.09
N MET A 822 4.71 -15.33 -1.96
CA MET A 822 3.64 -14.66 -1.20
C MET A 822 2.26 -14.96 -1.80
N MET A 823 2.09 -14.86 -3.11
CA MET A 823 0.83 -15.20 -3.78
C MET A 823 0.44 -16.66 -3.57
N GLY A 824 1.38 -17.59 -3.79
CA GLY A 824 1.13 -19.01 -3.61
C GLY A 824 0.77 -19.36 -2.16
N GLY A 825 1.48 -18.78 -1.20
CA GLY A 825 1.21 -18.94 0.22
C GLY A 825 -0.14 -18.36 0.64
N MET A 826 -0.50 -17.17 0.15
CA MET A 826 -1.80 -16.55 0.42
C MET A 826 -2.96 -17.33 -0.22
N ALA A 827 -2.77 -17.87 -1.42
CA ALA A 827 -3.76 -18.76 -2.05
C ALA A 827 -4.00 -20.02 -1.19
N LEU A 828 -2.94 -20.64 -0.67
CA LEU A 828 -3.05 -21.77 0.26
C LEU A 828 -3.80 -21.40 1.54
N VAL A 829 -3.52 -20.23 2.12
CA VAL A 829 -4.21 -19.72 3.31
C VAL A 829 -5.69 -19.46 3.04
N ALA A 830 -6.02 -18.84 1.91
CA ALA A 830 -7.39 -18.55 1.52
C ALA A 830 -8.21 -19.84 1.32
N LEU A 831 -7.66 -20.81 0.58
CA LEU A 831 -8.31 -22.10 0.33
C LEU A 831 -8.47 -22.94 1.60
N ALA A 832 -7.45 -22.99 2.46
CA ALA A 832 -7.52 -23.69 3.75
C ALA A 832 -8.54 -23.04 4.69
N GLY A 833 -8.63 -21.71 4.67
CA GLY A 833 -9.62 -20.95 5.44
C GLY A 833 -11.05 -21.19 4.99
N ALA A 834 -11.30 -21.26 3.68
CA ALA A 834 -12.60 -21.58 3.11
C ALA A 834 -13.05 -23.01 3.51
N LYS A 835 -12.15 -24.00 3.41
CA LYS A 835 -12.45 -25.39 3.80
C LYS A 835 -12.79 -25.51 5.29
N LYS A 836 -12.13 -24.75 6.17
CA LYS A 836 -12.43 -24.76 7.61
C LYS A 836 -13.77 -24.12 7.93
N ALA A 837 -14.20 -23.12 7.20
CA ALA A 837 -15.49 -22.45 7.37
C ALA A 837 -16.69 -23.33 6.95
N THR A 838 -16.47 -24.29 6.05
CA THR A 838 -17.51 -25.24 5.60
C THR A 838 -17.60 -26.52 6.46
N ALA A 839 -16.62 -26.78 7.34
CA ALA A 839 -16.66 -27.90 8.28
C ALA A 839 -17.58 -27.56 9.47
N SER A 840 -18.41 -28.53 9.89
CA SER A 840 -19.39 -28.37 10.98
C SER A 840 -18.79 -27.83 12.28
N PRO A 841 -19.61 -27.09 13.09
CA PRO A 841 -19.18 -26.44 14.34
C PRO A 841 -18.56 -27.39 15.38
N GLU A 842 -18.89 -28.68 15.33
CA GLU A 842 -18.39 -29.68 16.29
C GLU A 842 -16.87 -29.93 16.25
N HIS A 843 -16.17 -29.47 15.22
CA HIS A 843 -14.72 -29.59 15.06
C HIS A 843 -13.97 -28.25 15.16
N GLN A 844 -14.64 -27.19 15.59
CA GLN A 844 -14.00 -25.90 15.90
C GLN A 844 -13.50 -25.88 17.35
N GLY A 845 -12.79 -26.94 17.77
CA GLY A 845 -12.06 -26.90 19.02
C GLY A 845 -11.19 -25.64 19.05
N GLU A 846 -11.29 -24.90 20.14
CA GLU A 846 -10.40 -23.81 20.50
C GLU A 846 -8.97 -24.21 20.13
N PHE A 847 -8.31 -23.34 19.38
CA PHE A 847 -6.88 -23.45 19.24
C PHE A 847 -6.29 -23.13 20.63
N SER A 848 -6.21 -24.14 21.49
CA SER A 848 -5.33 -24.10 22.63
C SER A 848 -3.91 -24.08 22.08
N PHE A 849 -3.18 -23.02 22.33
CA PHE A 849 -1.77 -22.88 21.97
C PHE A 849 -0.87 -23.93 22.67
N GLU A 850 -1.44 -24.88 23.38
CA GLU A 850 -0.74 -25.91 24.16
C GLU A 850 -0.45 -27.21 23.39
N GLU A 851 -1.04 -27.45 22.20
CA GLU A 851 -0.89 -28.75 21.50
C GLU A 851 -0.15 -28.69 20.13
N GLU A 852 0.51 -27.62 19.75
CA GLU A 852 1.49 -27.56 18.65
C GLU A 852 2.83 -26.99 19.14
#